data_033411fd6e5eaf7fd06eeb7089ccfa97
#
_entry.id   033411fd6e5eaf7fd06eeb7089ccfa97
#
_cell.length_a   1.000
_cell.length_b   1.000
_cell.length_c   1.000
_cell.angle_alpha   90.00
_cell.angle_beta   90.00
_cell.angle_gamma   90.00
#
_symmetry.space_group_name_H-M   'P 1'
#
loop_
_entity.id
_entity.type
_entity.pdbx_description
1 polymer ?
#
loop_
_entity_poly.entity_id
_entity_poly.type
_entity_poly.pdbx_seq_one_letter_code
_entity_poly.pdbx_strand_id
1 'polypeptide(L)'
;MMVSRCTRSLFLTASFCCVSSVFAQEPVVNGTVPGALPPGAATAIQLNGGNLAVAKKLWLSFPGDATLAEGIDKNGENPAQVTYKVNVPADTACGIHALRVVTDKGVSPLKLMLIDDLPSIASVGSNVQLASAQAISVPTAIDGAVAGLSWQFFKFPVQAGQRLSIEVLSRRIGSSLDPIIRVLDLHGRELAYNDDTPGLSGDSSIVYTFKDAGEYILELRDIKYGAGAFRLRIGDFPVATVAYPMAVQRGTTTNVTLAGFGVDGLVPTTLSVPATQTAEWMNVSLKRPNGFSGFSAVEIVSTPQFVEHEPNNTLEQANKVDLGHDINGRFEQPGDIDRFVFAAKKDQTATFTGITRQQGSPTDLNFRILNKEGGQLAVAEDVGTNEGAVTFKFPADGEYSLIVEDLNHRGGSEHAYRIEVTAAAPAFSLAASLDTFNIPAGGSVMATVTTIRTGHAGPIELSAVNLPAGVTASPSIIGAGRNDAVMTLHAPAEFPAGELYGISIVGTAPIGGANVVVPAEINGVLKARNNNMRWTPSALSKSIVASSAPAPGFAWRAEPNVIVFGKDLSAKVKLIATRAAGFEEAVAVAVTPAQNGLPAGVTVAVKNIDKGQNEAEIVISANNQAALGDFTAGLSGTLKQGDKTAVQGMALRLQLAAPMTIKLDPAAGKITKGGELIVKAVIERNPAFTAPVNVTFQNLPAGITAAAATIPADQSTVDVKLTATADVAAATVNNLTVKGDAAVGTAKFEATSPAVTLAVE
;
A
#
# COMPACT_ATOMS: atom_id res chain seq x y z
N MET A 1 -23.14 13.66 -41.27
CA MET A 1 -21.82 14.21 -40.94
C MET A 1 -21.82 14.59 -39.46
N MET A 2 -21.49 13.65 -38.61
CA MET A 2 -21.30 13.89 -37.18
C MET A 2 -19.92 13.34 -36.85
N VAL A 3 -19.00 14.23 -36.48
CA VAL A 3 -17.61 13.91 -36.15
C VAL A 3 -17.58 13.49 -34.67
N SER A 4 -17.39 12.20 -34.44
CA SER A 4 -17.11 11.63 -33.11
C SER A 4 -15.70 12.02 -32.65
N ARG A 5 -15.60 12.76 -31.56
CA ARG A 5 -14.34 13.03 -30.88
C ARG A 5 -14.00 11.83 -29.99
N CYS A 6 -13.04 11.03 -30.44
CA CYS A 6 -12.40 10.00 -29.65
C CYS A 6 -11.49 10.67 -28.60
N THR A 7 -11.89 10.70 -27.36
CA THR A 7 -11.01 11.04 -26.22
C THR A 7 -10.13 9.83 -25.93
N ARG A 8 -8.87 9.91 -26.31
CA ARG A 8 -7.85 8.92 -25.91
C ARG A 8 -7.51 9.15 -24.44
N SER A 9 -7.95 8.24 -23.59
CA SER A 9 -7.43 8.11 -22.21
C SER A 9 -5.97 7.67 -22.29
N LEU A 10 -5.07 8.57 -21.95
CA LEU A 10 -3.65 8.26 -21.74
C LEU A 10 -3.54 7.48 -20.42
N PHE A 11 -3.38 6.17 -20.50
CA PHE A 11 -2.84 5.41 -19.40
C PHE A 11 -1.39 5.82 -19.19
N LEU A 12 -1.14 6.65 -18.18
CA LEU A 12 0.19 6.88 -17.67
C LEU A 12 0.63 5.60 -16.95
N THR A 13 1.37 4.74 -17.66
CA THR A 13 2.19 3.72 -17.02
C THR A 13 3.30 4.48 -16.26
N ALA A 14 3.11 4.63 -14.95
CA ALA A 14 4.18 5.06 -14.07
C ALA A 14 5.28 4.00 -14.17
N SER A 15 6.34 4.31 -14.92
CA SER A 15 7.59 3.53 -14.89
C SER A 15 8.12 3.61 -13.47
N PHE A 16 7.92 2.55 -12.71
CA PHE A 16 8.57 2.33 -11.42
C PHE A 16 10.08 2.24 -11.69
N CYS A 17 10.77 3.37 -11.68
CA CYS A 17 12.21 3.37 -11.46
C CYS A 17 12.45 3.01 -9.99
N CYS A 18 12.40 1.71 -9.67
CA CYS A 18 13.03 1.21 -8.47
C CYS A 18 14.52 1.58 -8.59
N VAL A 19 14.96 2.57 -7.83
CA VAL A 19 16.37 2.69 -7.49
C VAL A 19 16.63 1.52 -6.55
N SER A 20 16.82 0.33 -7.13
CA SER A 20 17.34 -0.81 -6.42
C SER A 20 18.72 -0.36 -5.93
N SER A 21 18.82 -0.10 -4.62
CA SER A 21 20.10 -0.11 -3.96
C SER A 21 20.73 -1.45 -4.35
N VAL A 22 21.76 -1.42 -5.20
CA VAL A 22 22.42 -2.64 -5.65
C VAL A 22 23.23 -3.17 -4.47
N PHE A 23 22.53 -3.77 -3.52
CA PHE A 23 23.13 -4.72 -2.61
C PHE A 23 23.11 -6.07 -3.32
N ALA A 24 24.15 -6.34 -4.10
CA ALA A 24 24.36 -7.65 -4.73
C ALA A 24 24.49 -8.82 -3.71
N GLN A 25 24.07 -8.61 -2.46
CA GLN A 25 24.28 -9.49 -1.33
C GLN A 25 23.04 -9.78 -0.47
N GLU A 26 21.88 -9.17 -0.78
CA GLU A 26 20.63 -9.48 -0.03
C GLU A 26 20.22 -10.94 -0.25
N PRO A 27 19.75 -11.64 0.81
CA PRO A 27 19.25 -12.99 0.64
C PRO A 27 18.00 -13.02 -0.25
N VAL A 28 17.88 -14.04 -1.10
CA VAL A 28 16.69 -14.25 -1.97
C VAL A 28 16.27 -15.69 -1.87
N VAL A 29 14.98 -15.96 -1.67
CA VAL A 29 14.38 -17.29 -1.70
C VAL A 29 13.56 -17.45 -2.99
N ASN A 30 14.02 -18.31 -3.90
CA ASN A 30 13.35 -18.59 -5.16
C ASN A 30 12.33 -19.73 -5.04
N GLY A 31 12.63 -20.76 -4.23
CA GLY A 31 11.76 -21.92 -4.06
C GLY A 31 11.92 -22.62 -2.72
N THR A 32 10.94 -23.44 -2.38
CA THR A 32 10.89 -24.27 -1.17
C THR A 32 10.62 -25.73 -1.53
N VAL A 33 11.18 -26.65 -0.77
CA VAL A 33 10.92 -28.10 -0.88
C VAL A 33 10.76 -28.67 0.53
N PRO A 34 9.56 -29.18 0.90
CA PRO A 34 8.32 -29.20 0.11
C PRO A 34 7.74 -27.81 -0.13
N GLY A 35 6.77 -27.69 -1.05
CA GLY A 35 6.05 -26.46 -1.36
C GLY A 35 5.03 -26.04 -0.30
N ALA A 36 4.71 -26.93 0.65
CA ALA A 36 3.80 -26.70 1.76
C ALA A 36 4.27 -27.40 3.04
N LEU A 37 3.82 -26.90 4.18
CA LEU A 37 4.05 -27.50 5.49
C LEU A 37 2.71 -28.00 6.08
N PRO A 38 2.64 -29.20 6.65
CA PRO A 38 1.43 -29.69 7.29
C PRO A 38 1.26 -29.10 8.70
N PRO A 39 0.04 -28.74 9.12
CA PRO A 39 -0.23 -28.34 10.50
C PRO A 39 -0.03 -29.54 11.45
N GLY A 40 0.42 -29.27 12.68
CA GLY A 40 0.65 -30.28 13.71
C GLY A 40 1.92 -31.11 13.52
N ALA A 41 2.83 -30.73 12.64
CA ALA A 41 4.03 -31.50 12.35
C ALA A 41 5.30 -30.64 12.34
N ALA A 42 6.43 -31.28 12.67
CA ALA A 42 7.74 -30.73 12.49
C ALA A 42 8.34 -31.23 11.18
N THR A 43 8.48 -30.34 10.19
CA THR A 43 8.91 -30.69 8.84
C THR A 43 10.22 -30.00 8.46
N ALA A 44 11.13 -30.71 7.83
CA ALA A 44 12.30 -30.12 7.21
C ALA A 44 11.89 -29.41 5.90
N ILE A 45 12.18 -28.12 5.79
CA ILE A 45 11.97 -27.33 4.57
C ILE A 45 13.30 -26.82 4.04
N GLN A 46 13.61 -27.18 2.82
CA GLN A 46 14.77 -26.68 2.09
C GLN A 46 14.39 -25.42 1.32
N LEU A 47 15.14 -24.35 1.51
CA LEU A 47 15.00 -23.09 0.81
C LEU A 47 16.13 -23.00 -0.23
N ASN A 48 15.77 -22.75 -1.48
CA ASN A 48 16.69 -22.56 -2.59
C ASN A 48 16.67 -21.11 -3.04
N GLY A 49 17.86 -20.53 -3.30
CA GLY A 49 17.89 -19.11 -3.65
C GLY A 49 19.29 -18.58 -3.89
N GLY A 50 19.56 -17.39 -3.40
CA GLY A 50 20.84 -16.72 -3.48
C GLY A 50 21.19 -16.01 -2.18
N ASN A 51 22.50 -15.89 -1.86
CA ASN A 51 23.01 -15.20 -0.68
C ASN A 51 22.45 -15.73 0.66
N LEU A 52 22.13 -17.03 0.74
CA LEU A 52 21.55 -17.68 1.91
C LEU A 52 22.61 -18.12 2.95
N ALA A 53 23.89 -17.93 2.68
CA ALA A 53 24.93 -18.23 3.65
C ALA A 53 24.81 -17.38 4.91
N VAL A 54 25.24 -17.93 6.05
CA VAL A 54 25.14 -17.29 7.39
C VAL A 54 23.70 -16.97 7.76
N ALA A 55 22.78 -17.89 7.39
CA ALA A 55 21.38 -17.78 7.76
C ALA A 55 21.23 -17.83 9.31
N LYS A 56 20.51 -16.87 9.87
CA LYS A 56 20.33 -16.69 11.31
C LYS A 56 18.95 -17.12 11.78
N LYS A 57 17.91 -16.67 11.07
CA LYS A 57 16.51 -16.90 11.43
C LYS A 57 15.65 -17.15 10.19
N LEU A 58 14.57 -17.87 10.38
CA LEU A 58 13.46 -17.97 9.43
C LEU A 58 12.25 -17.28 10.07
N TRP A 59 11.78 -16.20 9.46
CA TRP A 59 10.53 -15.56 9.83
C TRP A 59 9.36 -16.24 9.12
N LEU A 60 8.26 -16.45 9.83
CA LEU A 60 7.04 -17.07 9.36
C LEU A 60 5.87 -16.11 9.55
N SER A 61 4.94 -16.02 8.59
CA SER A 61 3.72 -15.22 8.71
C SER A 61 2.61 -15.91 9.53
N PHE A 62 2.91 -17.04 10.11
CA PHE A 62 2.01 -17.87 10.94
C PHE A 62 2.71 -18.26 12.24
N PRO A 63 1.96 -18.63 13.29
CA PRO A 63 2.56 -19.19 14.50
C PRO A 63 3.40 -20.43 14.17
N GLY A 64 4.61 -20.50 14.68
CA GLY A 64 5.49 -21.64 14.47
C GLY A 64 6.94 -21.30 14.85
N ASP A 65 7.73 -22.36 15.08
CA ASP A 65 9.14 -22.27 15.39
C ASP A 65 9.98 -22.84 14.27
N ALA A 66 11.10 -22.20 13.97
CA ALA A 66 12.04 -22.65 12.95
C ALA A 66 13.48 -22.66 13.49
N THR A 67 14.16 -23.79 13.32
CA THR A 67 15.58 -23.96 13.64
C THR A 67 16.35 -24.49 12.44
N LEU A 68 17.63 -24.17 12.32
CA LEU A 68 18.46 -24.81 11.30
C LEU A 68 18.41 -26.33 11.49
N ALA A 69 18.17 -27.07 10.39
CA ALA A 69 18.11 -28.52 10.43
C ALA A 69 19.50 -29.09 10.72
N GLU A 70 19.56 -30.02 11.67
CA GLU A 70 20.77 -30.73 12.04
C GLU A 70 21.08 -31.89 11.08
N GLY A 71 22.35 -32.36 11.08
CA GLY A 71 22.78 -33.52 10.29
C GLY A 71 22.95 -33.25 8.78
N ILE A 72 22.85 -32.02 8.32
CA ILE A 72 23.07 -31.62 6.92
C ILE A 72 24.45 -30.95 6.83
N ASP A 73 25.33 -31.48 6.01
CA ASP A 73 26.67 -30.94 5.82
C ASP A 73 26.61 -29.49 5.34
N LYS A 74 27.35 -28.62 6.04
CA LYS A 74 27.43 -27.16 5.74
C LYS A 74 26.08 -26.45 5.64
N ASN A 75 25.06 -26.92 6.34
CA ASN A 75 23.78 -26.23 6.38
C ASN A 75 23.94 -24.82 6.99
N GLY A 76 23.48 -23.80 6.27
CA GLY A 76 23.67 -22.39 6.64
C GLY A 76 24.96 -21.75 6.12
N GLU A 77 25.88 -22.52 5.51
CA GLU A 77 27.09 -21.98 4.86
C GLU A 77 26.94 -21.88 3.33
N ASN A 78 26.03 -22.65 2.75
CA ASN A 78 25.78 -22.66 1.30
C ASN A 78 25.00 -21.40 0.88
N PRO A 79 25.54 -20.56 -0.01
CA PRO A 79 24.84 -19.35 -0.46
C PRO A 79 23.60 -19.64 -1.33
N ALA A 80 23.46 -20.83 -1.90
CA ALA A 80 22.35 -21.20 -2.77
C ALA A 80 21.23 -21.97 -2.05
N GLN A 81 21.48 -22.48 -0.84
CA GLN A 81 20.56 -23.40 -0.18
C GLN A 81 20.70 -23.35 1.35
N VAL A 82 19.57 -23.43 2.06
CA VAL A 82 19.54 -23.64 3.52
C VAL A 82 18.31 -24.49 3.87
N THR A 83 18.45 -25.35 4.88
CA THR A 83 17.33 -26.18 5.37
C THR A 83 17.00 -25.85 6.81
N TYR A 84 15.72 -25.61 7.07
CA TYR A 84 15.18 -25.40 8.41
C TYR A 84 14.26 -26.56 8.80
N LYS A 85 14.24 -26.89 10.08
CA LYS A 85 13.17 -27.68 10.70
C LYS A 85 12.12 -26.70 11.23
N VAL A 86 10.92 -26.77 10.67
CA VAL A 86 9.80 -25.89 11.05
C VAL A 86 8.74 -26.71 11.78
N ASN A 87 8.35 -26.27 12.95
CA ASN A 87 7.25 -26.84 13.72
C ASN A 87 6.01 -25.96 13.53
N VAL A 88 4.97 -26.52 12.91
CA VAL A 88 3.70 -25.83 12.66
C VAL A 88 2.68 -26.29 13.70
N PRO A 89 2.08 -25.40 14.52
CA PRO A 89 1.01 -25.76 15.46
C PRO A 89 -0.17 -26.46 14.77
N ALA A 90 -0.83 -27.36 15.48
CA ALA A 90 -1.93 -28.17 14.93
C ALA A 90 -3.19 -27.37 14.60
N ASP A 91 -3.38 -26.23 15.23
CA ASP A 91 -4.48 -25.29 15.03
C ASP A 91 -4.18 -24.21 13.97
N THR A 92 -3.00 -24.26 13.32
CA THR A 92 -2.68 -23.36 12.23
C THR A 92 -3.58 -23.65 11.02
N ALA A 93 -4.35 -22.66 10.59
CA ALA A 93 -5.25 -22.80 9.45
C ALA A 93 -4.45 -23.06 8.16
N CYS A 94 -4.95 -24.00 7.34
CA CYS A 94 -4.46 -24.15 5.97
C CYS A 94 -4.69 -22.83 5.20
N GLY A 95 -3.82 -22.54 4.24
CA GLY A 95 -3.90 -21.31 3.47
C GLY A 95 -2.56 -20.82 2.93
N ILE A 96 -2.62 -19.67 2.26
CA ILE A 96 -1.43 -19.00 1.73
C ILE A 96 -0.78 -18.19 2.83
N HIS A 97 0.49 -18.48 3.05
CA HIS A 97 1.36 -17.85 4.03
C HIS A 97 2.66 -17.39 3.38
N ALA A 98 3.57 -16.85 4.17
CA ALA A 98 4.86 -16.41 3.68
C ALA A 98 5.98 -16.70 4.68
N LEU A 99 7.20 -16.72 4.16
CA LEU A 99 8.43 -16.77 4.95
C LEU A 99 9.45 -15.74 4.46
N ARG A 100 10.44 -15.46 5.31
CA ARG A 100 11.63 -14.64 5.01
C ARG A 100 12.85 -15.26 5.67
N VAL A 101 13.96 -15.33 4.95
CA VAL A 101 15.26 -15.70 5.53
C VAL A 101 15.98 -14.45 6.01
N VAL A 102 16.50 -14.49 7.22
CA VAL A 102 17.33 -13.44 7.80
C VAL A 102 18.77 -13.92 7.84
N THR A 103 19.68 -13.15 7.27
CA THR A 103 21.11 -13.40 7.29
C THR A 103 21.85 -12.23 7.97
N ASP A 104 23.16 -12.28 8.06
CA ASP A 104 23.99 -11.15 8.48
C ASP A 104 24.02 -10.00 7.44
N LYS A 105 23.47 -10.22 6.25
CA LYS A 105 23.43 -9.26 5.14
C LYS A 105 22.06 -8.65 4.90
N GLY A 106 21.08 -8.98 5.72
CA GLY A 106 19.72 -8.47 5.63
C GLY A 106 18.66 -9.58 5.62
N VAL A 107 17.46 -9.22 5.25
CA VAL A 107 16.29 -10.09 5.18
C VAL A 107 15.83 -10.24 3.72
N SER A 108 15.37 -11.44 3.38
CA SER A 108 14.82 -11.70 2.04
C SER A 108 13.46 -11.04 1.84
N PRO A 109 13.08 -10.74 0.59
CA PRO A 109 11.69 -10.51 0.22
C PRO A 109 10.76 -11.64 0.71
N LEU A 110 9.44 -11.35 0.77
CA LEU A 110 8.43 -12.38 1.05
C LEU A 110 8.48 -13.49 0.01
N LYS A 111 8.62 -14.75 0.48
CA LYS A 111 8.38 -15.94 -0.32
C LYS A 111 7.06 -16.55 0.10
N LEU A 112 6.10 -16.61 -0.81
CA LEU A 112 4.82 -17.26 -0.58
C LEU A 112 4.99 -18.77 -0.49
N MET A 113 4.25 -19.38 0.43
CA MET A 113 4.19 -20.82 0.67
C MET A 113 2.80 -21.22 1.18
N LEU A 114 2.55 -22.52 1.29
CA LEU A 114 1.28 -23.05 1.75
C LEU A 114 1.42 -23.75 3.10
N ILE A 115 0.40 -23.59 3.95
CA ILE A 115 0.07 -24.57 5.00
C ILE A 115 -1.03 -25.44 4.43
N ASP A 116 -0.80 -26.77 4.37
CA ASP A 116 -1.69 -27.73 3.70
C ASP A 116 -1.63 -29.09 4.39
N ASP A 117 -2.78 -29.71 4.66
CA ASP A 117 -2.88 -30.99 5.35
C ASP A 117 -2.77 -32.22 4.43
N LEU A 118 -2.68 -32.01 3.10
CA LEU A 118 -2.41 -33.11 2.15
C LEU A 118 -0.94 -33.57 2.23
N PRO A 119 -0.70 -34.91 2.19
CA PRO A 119 0.66 -35.45 2.10
C PRO A 119 1.34 -34.98 0.81
N SER A 120 2.59 -34.50 0.91
CA SER A 120 3.34 -33.93 -0.22
C SER A 120 4.32 -34.91 -0.83
N ILE A 121 4.36 -34.96 -2.17
CA ILE A 121 5.38 -35.64 -2.95
C ILE A 121 5.97 -34.70 -4.01
N ALA A 122 7.13 -35.02 -4.54
CA ALA A 122 7.73 -34.26 -5.63
C ALA A 122 7.32 -34.82 -7.01
N SER A 123 7.15 -33.93 -7.99
CA SER A 123 7.13 -34.36 -9.40
C SER A 123 8.49 -34.88 -9.82
N VAL A 124 8.51 -36.00 -10.53
CA VAL A 124 9.77 -36.60 -11.05
C VAL A 124 10.38 -35.82 -12.23
N GLY A 125 9.62 -34.89 -12.82
CA GLY A 125 10.08 -34.03 -13.92
C GLY A 125 10.26 -34.75 -15.27
N SER A 126 10.32 -36.07 -15.29
CA SER A 126 10.40 -36.87 -16.53
C SER A 126 9.04 -37.34 -17.07
N ASN A 127 7.96 -37.03 -16.37
CA ASN A 127 6.56 -37.37 -16.68
C ASN A 127 5.96 -36.43 -17.73
N VAL A 128 6.67 -36.20 -18.84
CA VAL A 128 6.34 -35.22 -19.88
C VAL A 128 5.54 -35.81 -21.06
N GLN A 129 5.22 -37.07 -21.01
CA GLN A 129 4.40 -37.77 -21.99
C GLN A 129 3.39 -38.68 -21.32
N LEU A 130 2.27 -38.94 -21.97
CA LEU A 130 1.20 -39.83 -21.48
C LEU A 130 1.76 -41.21 -21.04
N ALA A 131 2.66 -41.78 -21.83
CA ALA A 131 3.28 -43.08 -21.55
C ALA A 131 4.25 -43.05 -20.35
N SER A 132 4.79 -41.90 -20.00
CA SER A 132 5.69 -41.71 -18.87
C SER A 132 5.02 -41.05 -17.67
N ALA A 133 3.67 -41.10 -17.59
CA ALA A 133 2.92 -40.50 -16.50
C ALA A 133 3.39 -41.02 -15.13
N GLN A 134 3.67 -40.12 -14.22
CA GLN A 134 4.08 -40.47 -12.85
C GLN A 134 2.91 -41.13 -12.11
N ALA A 135 3.11 -42.40 -11.67
CA ALA A 135 2.12 -43.08 -10.83
C ALA A 135 2.08 -42.44 -9.43
N ILE A 136 0.91 -42.08 -8.98
CA ILE A 136 0.68 -41.45 -7.67
C ILE A 136 -0.45 -42.12 -6.90
N SER A 137 -0.37 -42.07 -5.58
CA SER A 137 -1.50 -42.44 -4.70
C SER A 137 -2.36 -41.22 -4.41
N VAL A 138 -3.66 -41.43 -4.29
CA VAL A 138 -4.63 -40.40 -3.91
C VAL A 138 -5.18 -40.74 -2.53
N PRO A 139 -5.29 -39.80 -1.57
CA PRO A 139 -5.05 -38.35 -1.68
C PRO A 139 -3.56 -37.95 -1.60
N THR A 140 -3.15 -36.91 -2.32
CA THR A 140 -1.80 -36.37 -2.31
C THR A 140 -1.76 -34.93 -2.82
N ALA A 141 -0.67 -34.23 -2.54
CA ALA A 141 -0.29 -33.00 -3.22
C ALA A 141 1.10 -33.17 -3.86
N ILE A 142 1.28 -32.66 -5.08
CA ILE A 142 2.51 -32.78 -5.85
C ILE A 142 3.12 -31.40 -6.03
N ASP A 143 4.35 -31.22 -5.56
CA ASP A 143 5.13 -30.02 -5.78
C ASP A 143 6.05 -30.24 -7.00
N GLY A 144 5.98 -29.33 -7.99
CA GLY A 144 6.74 -29.46 -9.22
C GLY A 144 6.85 -28.19 -10.02
N ALA A 145 7.40 -28.32 -11.22
CA ALA A 145 7.46 -27.24 -12.20
C ALA A 145 7.19 -27.78 -13.60
N VAL A 146 6.46 -27.01 -14.41
CA VAL A 146 6.33 -27.21 -15.84
C VAL A 146 7.47 -26.47 -16.53
N ALA A 147 8.22 -27.14 -17.40
CA ALA A 147 9.17 -26.48 -18.28
C ALA A 147 8.45 -25.87 -19.50
N GLY A 148 9.04 -24.87 -20.14
CA GLY A 148 8.47 -24.30 -21.37
C GLY A 148 8.29 -25.36 -22.46
N LEU A 149 7.17 -25.26 -23.20
CA LEU A 149 6.76 -26.19 -24.25
C LEU A 149 6.61 -27.63 -23.76
N SER A 150 6.26 -27.85 -22.48
CA SER A 150 6.17 -29.17 -21.86
C SER A 150 4.85 -29.37 -21.12
N TRP A 151 4.57 -30.59 -20.78
CA TRP A 151 3.44 -31.07 -20.00
C TRP A 151 3.94 -31.82 -18.77
N GLN A 152 3.04 -32.09 -17.83
CA GLN A 152 3.23 -33.03 -16.73
C GLN A 152 2.04 -34.00 -16.71
N PHE A 153 2.29 -35.30 -16.63
CA PHE A 153 1.25 -36.32 -16.58
C PHE A 153 1.34 -37.11 -15.28
N PHE A 154 0.21 -37.31 -14.63
CA PHE A 154 0.09 -38.05 -13.36
C PHE A 154 -0.99 -39.12 -13.52
N LYS A 155 -0.67 -40.35 -13.15
CA LYS A 155 -1.55 -41.50 -13.26
C LYS A 155 -1.99 -41.94 -11.86
N PHE A 156 -3.28 -42.11 -11.62
CA PHE A 156 -3.83 -42.44 -10.31
C PHE A 156 -5.05 -43.38 -10.40
N PRO A 157 -5.23 -44.29 -9.40
CA PRO A 157 -6.39 -45.16 -9.30
C PRO A 157 -7.55 -44.48 -8.61
N VAL A 158 -8.79 -44.80 -9.00
CA VAL A 158 -10.03 -44.40 -8.34
C VAL A 158 -11.01 -45.55 -8.21
N GLN A 159 -11.95 -45.41 -7.25
CA GLN A 159 -13.10 -46.31 -7.10
C GLN A 159 -14.29 -45.78 -7.92
N ALA A 160 -15.21 -46.70 -8.30
CA ALA A 160 -16.48 -46.28 -8.91
C ALA A 160 -17.28 -45.40 -7.95
N GLY A 161 -17.78 -44.28 -8.45
CA GLY A 161 -18.48 -43.26 -7.66
C GLY A 161 -17.57 -42.36 -6.82
N GLN A 162 -16.28 -42.56 -6.83
CA GLN A 162 -15.34 -41.70 -6.09
C GLN A 162 -15.37 -40.29 -6.65
N ARG A 163 -15.57 -39.30 -5.77
CA ARG A 163 -15.45 -37.89 -6.07
C ARG A 163 -14.06 -37.40 -5.64
N LEU A 164 -13.38 -36.69 -6.53
CA LEU A 164 -12.12 -36.01 -6.23
C LEU A 164 -12.20 -34.55 -6.58
N SER A 165 -11.61 -33.75 -5.74
CA SER A 165 -11.21 -32.37 -6.03
C SER A 165 -9.77 -32.38 -6.51
N ILE A 166 -9.49 -31.66 -7.59
CA ILE A 166 -8.18 -31.48 -8.20
C ILE A 166 -7.99 -29.96 -8.30
N GLU A 167 -6.95 -29.44 -7.69
CA GLU A 167 -6.69 -27.99 -7.63
C GLU A 167 -5.21 -27.72 -7.88
N VAL A 168 -4.90 -26.76 -8.75
CA VAL A 168 -3.54 -26.26 -8.94
C VAL A 168 -3.42 -24.91 -8.24
N LEU A 169 -2.39 -24.77 -7.41
CA LEU A 169 -1.94 -23.48 -6.91
C LEU A 169 -0.65 -23.12 -7.65
N SER A 170 -0.71 -22.04 -8.37
CA SER A 170 0.40 -21.49 -9.15
C SER A 170 0.43 -19.97 -9.05
N ARG A 171 -0.52 -19.28 -9.68
CA ARG A 171 -0.60 -17.81 -9.68
C ARG A 171 -0.81 -17.25 -8.29
N ARG A 172 -1.66 -17.87 -7.47
CA ARG A 172 -1.92 -17.44 -6.09
C ARG A 172 -0.70 -17.54 -5.18
N ILE A 173 0.29 -18.36 -5.52
CA ILE A 173 1.57 -18.47 -4.80
C ILE A 173 2.73 -17.78 -5.51
N GLY A 174 2.44 -16.95 -6.52
CA GLY A 174 3.41 -16.10 -7.19
C GLY A 174 4.21 -16.78 -8.31
N SER A 175 3.75 -17.92 -8.84
CA SER A 175 4.34 -18.57 -10.01
C SER A 175 3.91 -17.90 -11.32
N SER A 176 4.74 -18.03 -12.35
CA SER A 176 4.44 -17.57 -13.71
C SER A 176 3.55 -18.51 -14.50
N LEU A 177 3.33 -19.75 -14.03
CA LEU A 177 2.52 -20.74 -14.71
C LEU A 177 1.05 -20.34 -14.72
N ASP A 178 0.42 -20.37 -15.89
CA ASP A 178 -1.00 -20.21 -16.14
C ASP A 178 -1.61 -21.61 -16.40
N PRO A 179 -2.09 -22.31 -15.34
CA PRO A 179 -2.27 -23.75 -15.43
C PRO A 179 -3.54 -24.14 -16.17
N ILE A 180 -3.43 -25.10 -17.08
CA ILE A 180 -4.53 -25.89 -17.61
C ILE A 180 -4.43 -27.30 -17.04
N ILE A 181 -5.55 -27.86 -16.62
CA ILE A 181 -5.67 -29.26 -16.20
C ILE A 181 -6.73 -30.00 -17.00
N ARG A 182 -6.44 -31.27 -17.30
CA ARG A 182 -7.35 -32.18 -17.99
C ARG A 182 -7.35 -33.54 -17.31
N VAL A 183 -8.51 -34.07 -17.02
CA VAL A 183 -8.69 -35.47 -16.61
C VAL A 183 -8.90 -36.30 -17.85
N LEU A 184 -8.08 -37.31 -18.04
CA LEU A 184 -8.09 -38.20 -19.21
C LEU A 184 -8.30 -39.67 -18.80
N ASP A 185 -8.88 -40.46 -19.70
CA ASP A 185 -8.78 -41.92 -19.60
C ASP A 185 -7.37 -42.42 -20.05
N LEU A 186 -7.10 -43.71 -19.92
CA LEU A 186 -5.82 -44.32 -20.33
C LEU A 186 -5.53 -44.24 -21.85
N HIS A 187 -6.56 -43.92 -22.65
CA HIS A 187 -6.42 -43.72 -24.10
C HIS A 187 -6.21 -42.27 -24.48
N GLY A 188 -6.12 -41.34 -23.48
CA GLY A 188 -5.93 -39.92 -23.69
C GLY A 188 -7.21 -39.16 -24.06
N ARG A 189 -8.41 -39.76 -23.94
CA ARG A 189 -9.69 -39.06 -24.14
C ARG A 189 -10.00 -38.21 -22.95
N GLU A 190 -10.38 -36.95 -23.21
CA GLU A 190 -10.76 -35.96 -22.17
C GLU A 190 -12.09 -36.30 -21.52
N LEU A 191 -12.10 -36.30 -20.20
CA LEU A 191 -13.29 -36.47 -19.36
C LEU A 191 -13.71 -35.16 -18.68
N ALA A 192 -12.74 -34.32 -18.33
CA ALA A 192 -12.95 -33.00 -17.76
C ALA A 192 -11.78 -32.09 -18.09
N TYR A 193 -12.05 -30.79 -18.14
CA TYR A 193 -11.09 -29.74 -18.51
C TYR A 193 -11.37 -28.48 -17.72
N ASN A 194 -10.32 -27.76 -17.31
CA ASN A 194 -10.42 -26.42 -16.77
C ASN A 194 -9.12 -25.66 -16.98
N ASP A 195 -9.20 -24.37 -17.34
CA ASP A 195 -8.06 -23.47 -17.52
C ASP A 195 -8.10 -22.25 -16.57
N ASP A 196 -9.28 -21.82 -16.12
CA ASP A 196 -9.47 -20.71 -15.19
C ASP A 196 -10.70 -21.03 -14.30
N THR A 197 -10.48 -21.30 -13.03
CA THR A 197 -11.61 -21.41 -12.09
C THR A 197 -11.98 -20.02 -11.57
N PRO A 198 -13.23 -19.58 -11.78
CA PRO A 198 -13.71 -18.33 -11.21
C PRO A 198 -13.44 -18.26 -9.70
N GLY A 199 -12.92 -17.11 -9.23
CA GLY A 199 -12.54 -16.94 -7.83
C GLY A 199 -11.14 -17.43 -7.43
N LEU A 200 -10.43 -18.22 -8.25
CA LEU A 200 -9.08 -18.71 -7.96
C LEU A 200 -7.96 -17.94 -8.67
N SER A 201 -8.22 -16.72 -9.12
CA SER A 201 -7.20 -15.79 -9.66
C SER A 201 -6.43 -16.32 -10.87
N GLY A 202 -7.04 -17.20 -11.68
CA GLY A 202 -6.44 -17.84 -12.84
C GLY A 202 -5.70 -19.15 -12.51
N ASP A 203 -5.89 -19.70 -11.34
CA ASP A 203 -5.55 -21.10 -11.05
C ASP A 203 -6.75 -22.00 -11.43
N SER A 204 -6.44 -23.24 -11.79
CA SER A 204 -7.44 -24.19 -12.30
C SER A 204 -7.85 -25.22 -11.26
N SER A 205 -9.14 -25.59 -11.25
CA SER A 205 -9.63 -26.69 -10.44
C SER A 205 -10.70 -27.51 -11.17
N ILE A 206 -10.78 -28.79 -10.84
CA ILE A 206 -11.83 -29.72 -11.29
C ILE A 206 -12.37 -30.45 -10.09
N VAL A 207 -13.69 -30.51 -9.94
CA VAL A 207 -14.37 -31.43 -9.04
C VAL A 207 -15.07 -32.47 -9.90
N TYR A 208 -14.64 -33.74 -9.82
CA TYR A 208 -15.12 -34.78 -10.72
C TYR A 208 -15.49 -36.04 -9.95
N THR A 209 -16.65 -36.65 -10.31
CA THR A 209 -17.09 -37.94 -9.79
C THR A 209 -16.84 -39.02 -10.85
N PHE A 210 -15.95 -39.95 -10.56
CA PHE A 210 -15.56 -41.02 -11.48
C PHE A 210 -16.64 -42.08 -11.51
N LYS A 211 -17.22 -42.32 -12.70
CA LYS A 211 -18.29 -43.28 -12.88
C LYS A 211 -17.80 -44.71 -12.66
N ASP A 212 -16.64 -45.01 -13.23
CA ASP A 212 -16.07 -46.37 -13.26
C ASP A 212 -14.79 -46.40 -12.41
N ALA A 213 -14.56 -47.55 -11.74
CA ALA A 213 -13.26 -47.80 -11.11
C ALA A 213 -12.19 -48.04 -12.12
N GLY A 214 -10.99 -47.53 -11.87
CA GLY A 214 -9.85 -47.76 -12.79
C GLY A 214 -8.74 -46.74 -12.58
N GLU A 215 -7.78 -46.73 -13.50
CA GLU A 215 -6.72 -45.75 -13.55
C GLU A 215 -7.09 -44.63 -14.51
N TYR A 216 -6.77 -43.40 -14.09
CA TYR A 216 -6.95 -42.19 -14.89
C TYR A 216 -5.70 -41.35 -14.90
N ILE A 217 -5.63 -40.43 -15.84
CA ILE A 217 -4.47 -39.55 -16.03
C ILE A 217 -4.89 -38.09 -15.85
N LEU A 218 -4.10 -37.35 -15.12
CA LEU A 218 -4.16 -35.89 -15.09
C LEU A 218 -3.05 -35.34 -15.94
N GLU A 219 -3.40 -34.47 -16.86
CA GLU A 219 -2.49 -33.63 -17.64
C GLU A 219 -2.47 -32.21 -17.05
N LEU A 220 -1.28 -31.66 -16.88
CA LEU A 220 -1.04 -30.27 -16.44
C LEU A 220 -0.07 -29.59 -17.39
N ARG A 221 -0.40 -28.38 -17.86
CA ARG A 221 0.47 -27.53 -18.67
C ARG A 221 0.16 -26.05 -18.50
N ASP A 222 1.00 -25.20 -19.03
CA ASP A 222 0.73 -23.76 -19.17
C ASP A 222 -0.13 -23.49 -20.42
N ILE A 223 -1.09 -22.54 -20.33
CA ILE A 223 -1.97 -22.18 -21.46
C ILE A 223 -1.20 -21.63 -22.66
N LYS A 224 -0.12 -20.89 -22.40
CA LYS A 224 0.78 -20.30 -23.42
C LYS A 224 2.07 -21.07 -23.61
N TYR A 225 2.11 -22.30 -23.09
CA TYR A 225 3.30 -23.15 -23.09
C TYR A 225 4.52 -22.50 -22.40
N GLY A 226 4.28 -21.67 -21.41
CA GLY A 226 5.28 -21.08 -20.52
C GLY A 226 5.86 -22.09 -19.53
N ALA A 227 6.62 -21.58 -18.58
CA ALA A 227 7.22 -22.37 -17.50
C ALA A 227 6.84 -21.79 -16.14
N GLY A 228 6.76 -22.63 -15.11
CA GLY A 228 6.53 -22.16 -13.75
C GLY A 228 6.31 -23.32 -12.76
N ALA A 229 6.45 -22.98 -11.48
CA ALA A 229 6.20 -23.90 -10.39
C ALA A 229 4.70 -24.10 -10.15
N PHE A 230 4.34 -25.24 -9.59
CA PHE A 230 2.98 -25.56 -9.18
C PHE A 230 2.96 -26.41 -7.90
N ARG A 231 1.84 -26.31 -7.17
CA ARG A 231 1.37 -27.32 -6.25
C ARG A 231 0.05 -27.86 -6.75
N LEU A 232 0.00 -29.14 -7.06
CA LEU A 232 -1.19 -29.86 -7.52
C LEU A 232 -1.76 -30.67 -6.36
N ARG A 233 -2.96 -30.36 -5.92
CA ARG A 233 -3.71 -31.04 -4.86
C ARG A 233 -4.72 -31.99 -5.47
N ILE A 234 -4.78 -33.24 -5.00
CA ILE A 234 -5.75 -34.25 -5.45
C ILE A 234 -6.28 -35.00 -4.24
N GLY A 235 -7.58 -34.95 -3.99
CA GLY A 235 -8.18 -35.59 -2.82
C GLY A 235 -9.65 -35.23 -2.60
N ASP A 236 -10.20 -35.59 -1.45
CA ASP A 236 -11.51 -35.14 -1.02
C ASP A 236 -11.38 -33.92 -0.12
N PHE A 237 -11.46 -32.74 -0.73
CA PHE A 237 -11.45 -31.44 -0.07
C PHE A 237 -12.41 -30.46 -0.78
N PRO A 238 -12.92 -29.41 -0.09
CA PRO A 238 -13.66 -28.34 -0.75
C PRO A 238 -12.71 -27.42 -1.52
N VAL A 239 -13.06 -27.05 -2.74
CA VAL A 239 -12.37 -26.01 -3.50
C VAL A 239 -13.00 -24.67 -3.10
N ALA A 240 -12.48 -24.09 -2.04
CA ALA A 240 -12.98 -22.84 -1.50
C ALA A 240 -12.44 -21.65 -2.30
N THR A 241 -13.31 -20.70 -2.62
CA THR A 241 -12.95 -19.44 -3.25
C THR A 241 -12.97 -18.29 -2.26
N VAL A 242 -13.98 -18.23 -1.39
CA VAL A 242 -14.21 -17.13 -0.45
C VAL A 242 -14.75 -17.66 0.88
N ALA A 243 -14.45 -16.95 1.99
CA ALA A 243 -15.13 -17.16 3.28
C ALA A 243 -16.49 -16.47 3.28
N TYR A 244 -17.48 -17.03 3.97
CA TYR A 244 -18.81 -16.45 4.12
C TYR A 244 -19.25 -16.45 5.61
N PRO A 245 -19.57 -15.27 6.21
CA PRO A 245 -19.47 -13.94 5.62
C PRO A 245 -18.04 -13.57 5.22
N MET A 246 -17.90 -12.61 4.30
CA MET A 246 -16.61 -12.19 3.74
C MET A 246 -15.79 -11.34 4.72
N ALA A 247 -16.45 -10.77 5.73
CA ALA A 247 -15.79 -10.06 6.82
C ALA A 247 -16.43 -10.41 8.17
N VAL A 248 -15.61 -10.29 9.23
CA VAL A 248 -16.07 -10.48 10.63
C VAL A 248 -15.72 -9.24 11.44
N GLN A 249 -16.61 -8.87 12.37
CA GLN A 249 -16.41 -7.70 13.20
C GLN A 249 -15.46 -7.99 14.36
N ARG A 250 -14.50 -7.12 14.58
CA ARG A 250 -13.62 -7.15 15.76
C ARG A 250 -14.43 -7.00 17.05
N GLY A 251 -14.10 -7.80 18.06
CA GLY A 251 -14.83 -7.85 19.32
C GLY A 251 -16.10 -8.72 19.29
N THR A 252 -16.33 -9.48 18.21
CA THR A 252 -17.51 -10.35 18.08
C THR A 252 -17.14 -11.81 17.88
N THR A 253 -18.17 -12.66 17.95
CA THR A 253 -18.11 -14.09 17.62
C THR A 253 -19.06 -14.36 16.47
N THR A 254 -18.55 -14.89 15.36
CA THR A 254 -19.29 -15.10 14.11
C THR A 254 -19.07 -16.52 13.60
N ASN A 255 -20.12 -17.16 13.11
CA ASN A 255 -20.01 -18.41 12.39
C ASN A 255 -19.58 -18.14 10.95
N VAL A 256 -18.48 -18.76 10.55
CA VAL A 256 -17.90 -18.62 9.21
C VAL A 256 -17.89 -19.98 8.51
N THR A 257 -18.32 -20.02 7.27
CA THR A 257 -18.20 -21.16 6.38
C THR A 257 -17.35 -20.79 5.15
N LEU A 258 -17.19 -21.71 4.22
CA LEU A 258 -16.53 -21.46 2.94
C LEU A 258 -17.57 -21.46 1.82
N ALA A 259 -17.38 -20.60 0.84
CA ALA A 259 -18.11 -20.61 -0.43
C ALA A 259 -17.17 -21.10 -1.55
N GLY A 260 -17.74 -21.79 -2.55
CA GLY A 260 -16.99 -22.37 -3.68
C GLY A 260 -17.51 -23.76 -4.05
N PHE A 261 -16.70 -24.51 -4.78
CA PHE A 261 -17.09 -25.82 -5.31
C PHE A 261 -16.90 -26.93 -4.28
N GLY A 262 -17.94 -27.75 -4.09
CA GLY A 262 -17.88 -28.92 -3.18
C GLY A 262 -17.79 -28.53 -1.71
N VAL A 263 -18.33 -27.39 -1.33
CA VAL A 263 -18.45 -26.94 0.07
C VAL A 263 -19.64 -27.54 0.81
N ASP A 264 -20.53 -28.23 0.09
CA ASP A 264 -21.72 -28.88 0.70
C ASP A 264 -21.35 -29.81 1.85
N GLY A 265 -22.09 -29.70 2.94
CA GLY A 265 -21.89 -30.52 4.14
C GLY A 265 -20.70 -30.07 5.02
N LEU A 266 -20.05 -28.96 4.74
CA LEU A 266 -19.10 -28.38 5.67
C LEU A 266 -19.81 -27.83 6.91
N VAL A 267 -19.19 -28.04 8.07
CA VAL A 267 -19.65 -27.45 9.32
C VAL A 267 -19.03 -26.10 9.48
N PRO A 268 -19.82 -25.01 9.64
CA PRO A 268 -19.27 -23.69 9.91
C PRO A 268 -18.36 -23.68 11.14
N THR A 269 -17.30 -22.91 11.13
CA THR A 269 -16.46 -22.68 12.30
C THR A 269 -16.89 -21.40 13.01
N THR A 270 -16.79 -21.40 14.33
CA THR A 270 -17.06 -20.21 15.14
C THR A 270 -15.77 -19.45 15.37
N LEU A 271 -15.65 -18.26 14.79
CA LEU A 271 -14.52 -17.35 15.00
C LEU A 271 -14.86 -16.34 16.09
N SER A 272 -14.06 -16.32 17.16
CA SER A 272 -14.07 -15.27 18.17
C SER A 272 -12.91 -14.33 17.91
N VAL A 273 -13.21 -13.10 17.52
CA VAL A 273 -12.18 -12.08 17.23
C VAL A 273 -12.12 -11.12 18.41
N PRO A 274 -11.03 -11.08 19.20
CA PRO A 274 -10.90 -10.14 20.31
C PRO A 274 -10.96 -8.68 19.85
N ALA A 275 -11.50 -7.79 20.68
CA ALA A 275 -11.51 -6.35 20.41
C ALA A 275 -10.10 -5.76 20.28
N THR A 276 -9.10 -6.39 20.90
CA THR A 276 -7.68 -6.03 20.86
C THR A 276 -6.93 -6.63 19.66
N GLN A 277 -7.59 -7.42 18.80
CA GLN A 277 -6.97 -7.98 17.61
C GLN A 277 -6.50 -6.87 16.67
N THR A 278 -5.24 -6.88 16.29
CA THR A 278 -4.64 -5.90 15.37
C THR A 278 -4.59 -6.39 13.92
N ALA A 279 -4.64 -7.71 13.70
CA ALA A 279 -4.70 -8.26 12.35
C ALA A 279 -6.00 -7.83 11.66
N GLU A 280 -5.90 -7.54 10.37
CA GLU A 280 -7.04 -7.19 9.52
C GLU A 280 -7.53 -8.37 8.68
N TRP A 281 -6.81 -9.49 8.70
CA TRP A 281 -7.13 -10.70 7.96
C TRP A 281 -6.79 -11.95 8.77
N MET A 282 -7.55 -12.99 8.53
CA MET A 282 -7.35 -14.31 9.13
C MET A 282 -7.61 -15.40 8.09
N ASN A 283 -6.73 -16.40 8.01
CA ASN A 283 -7.02 -17.60 7.22
C ASN A 283 -8.07 -18.45 7.93
N VAL A 284 -9.01 -18.97 7.16
CA VAL A 284 -10.03 -19.91 7.59
C VAL A 284 -9.87 -21.19 6.79
N SER A 285 -9.74 -22.33 7.48
CA SER A 285 -9.73 -23.64 6.83
C SER A 285 -10.80 -24.53 7.41
N LEU A 286 -11.59 -25.14 6.53
CA LEU A 286 -12.65 -26.07 6.91
C LEU A 286 -12.39 -27.42 6.25
N LYS A 287 -12.45 -28.48 7.07
CA LYS A 287 -12.14 -29.82 6.65
C LYS A 287 -13.41 -30.60 6.33
N ARG A 288 -13.40 -31.38 5.26
CA ARG A 288 -14.48 -32.37 5.02
C ARG A 288 -14.43 -33.49 6.04
N PRO A 289 -15.59 -34.06 6.46
CA PRO A 289 -15.56 -35.26 7.25
C PRO A 289 -14.78 -36.38 6.54
N ASN A 290 -13.75 -36.90 7.20
CA ASN A 290 -12.82 -37.91 6.67
C ASN A 290 -12.01 -37.48 5.42
N GLY A 291 -12.02 -36.20 5.07
CA GLY A 291 -11.28 -35.63 3.95
C GLY A 291 -10.21 -34.62 4.41
N PHE A 292 -9.91 -33.67 3.54
CA PHE A 292 -8.90 -32.64 3.74
C PHE A 292 -9.51 -31.23 3.75
N SER A 293 -8.67 -30.24 4.07
CA SER A 293 -9.10 -28.86 4.23
C SER A 293 -9.18 -28.12 2.90
N GLY A 294 -10.26 -27.37 2.70
CA GLY A 294 -10.28 -26.20 1.85
C GLY A 294 -10.00 -24.97 2.69
N PHE A 295 -9.59 -23.88 2.06
CA PHE A 295 -9.21 -22.67 2.77
C PHE A 295 -9.51 -21.40 1.98
N SER A 296 -9.74 -20.32 2.72
CA SER A 296 -9.83 -18.95 2.23
C SER A 296 -9.38 -17.99 3.33
N ALA A 297 -9.42 -16.69 3.07
CA ALA A 297 -9.18 -15.66 4.08
C ALA A 297 -10.46 -14.87 4.36
N VAL A 298 -10.64 -14.41 5.60
CA VAL A 298 -11.73 -13.53 6.03
C VAL A 298 -11.14 -12.22 6.52
N GLU A 299 -11.78 -11.10 6.19
CA GLU A 299 -11.39 -9.79 6.65
C GLU A 299 -11.88 -9.54 8.09
N ILE A 300 -11.05 -8.86 8.91
CA ILE A 300 -11.39 -8.45 10.27
C ILE A 300 -11.55 -6.93 10.28
N VAL A 301 -12.78 -6.47 10.43
CA VAL A 301 -13.14 -5.06 10.35
C VAL A 301 -13.65 -4.53 11.68
N SER A 302 -13.70 -3.21 11.84
CA SER A 302 -14.32 -2.57 13.01
C SER A 302 -15.78 -2.20 12.78
N THR A 303 -16.21 -2.11 11.52
CA THR A 303 -17.57 -1.80 11.11
C THR A 303 -18.52 -2.94 11.51
N PRO A 304 -19.71 -2.66 12.02
CA PRO A 304 -20.74 -3.67 12.23
C PRO A 304 -21.07 -4.41 10.94
N GLN A 305 -21.23 -5.73 11.03
CA GLN A 305 -21.52 -6.59 9.89
C GLN A 305 -22.96 -7.07 9.93
N PHE A 306 -23.66 -6.93 8.83
CA PHE A 306 -24.97 -7.54 8.58
C PHE A 306 -24.80 -8.72 7.63
N VAL A 307 -25.37 -9.87 7.98
CA VAL A 307 -25.45 -11.03 7.10
C VAL A 307 -26.89 -11.16 6.66
N GLU A 308 -27.12 -11.28 5.38
CA GLU A 308 -28.48 -11.39 4.82
C GLU A 308 -29.26 -12.58 5.34
N HIS A 309 -30.56 -12.48 5.21
CA HIS A 309 -31.53 -13.54 5.52
C HIS A 309 -32.43 -13.72 4.31
N GLU A 310 -32.48 -14.92 3.77
CA GLU A 310 -33.34 -15.33 2.69
C GLU A 310 -34.74 -15.79 3.17
N PRO A 311 -35.80 -15.59 2.37
CA PRO A 311 -35.82 -14.89 1.07
C PRO A 311 -35.83 -13.36 1.23
N ASN A 312 -35.13 -12.63 0.33
CA ASN A 312 -35.05 -11.18 0.35
C ASN A 312 -35.29 -10.52 -1.03
N ASN A 313 -35.81 -11.25 -2.00
CA ASN A 313 -35.90 -10.88 -3.44
C ASN A 313 -36.97 -9.81 -3.74
N THR A 314 -37.92 -9.57 -2.83
CA THR A 314 -38.98 -8.55 -3.02
C THR A 314 -38.88 -7.44 -1.98
N LEU A 315 -39.58 -6.32 -2.19
CA LEU A 315 -39.58 -5.23 -1.23
C LEU A 315 -40.20 -5.65 0.12
N GLU A 316 -41.20 -6.50 0.10
CA GLU A 316 -41.87 -7.02 1.30
C GLU A 316 -40.97 -7.96 2.12
N GLN A 317 -40.03 -8.62 1.45
CA GLN A 317 -39.06 -9.54 2.04
C GLN A 317 -37.72 -8.90 2.34
N ALA A 318 -37.54 -7.62 1.92
CA ALA A 318 -36.28 -6.90 2.03
C ALA A 318 -35.69 -6.92 3.46
N ASN A 319 -34.43 -7.20 3.57
CA ASN A 319 -33.72 -7.17 4.84
C ASN A 319 -33.58 -5.72 5.34
N LYS A 320 -33.93 -5.48 6.60
CA LYS A 320 -33.74 -4.18 7.24
C LYS A 320 -32.33 -4.07 7.81
N VAL A 321 -31.60 -3.05 7.43
CA VAL A 321 -30.23 -2.82 7.85
C VAL A 321 -30.05 -1.37 8.29
N ASP A 322 -29.23 -1.14 9.29
CA ASP A 322 -28.87 0.22 9.67
C ASP A 322 -27.77 0.77 8.74
N LEU A 323 -27.91 2.01 8.29
CA LEU A 323 -26.92 2.66 7.47
C LEU A 323 -25.60 2.80 8.26
N GLY A 324 -24.52 2.26 7.72
CA GLY A 324 -23.21 2.16 8.39
C GLY A 324 -22.87 0.74 8.85
N HIS A 325 -23.73 -0.25 8.60
CA HIS A 325 -23.36 -1.66 8.63
C HIS A 325 -22.87 -2.07 7.25
N ASP A 326 -21.78 -2.83 7.18
CA ASP A 326 -21.44 -3.55 5.95
C ASP A 326 -22.41 -4.71 5.75
N ILE A 327 -22.74 -4.99 4.50
CA ILE A 327 -23.70 -6.03 4.12
C ILE A 327 -22.93 -7.19 3.51
N ASN A 328 -23.11 -8.40 4.04
CA ASN A 328 -22.64 -9.64 3.45
C ASN A 328 -23.81 -10.43 2.90
N GLY A 329 -23.76 -10.74 1.61
CA GLY A 329 -24.79 -11.50 0.93
C GLY A 329 -24.21 -12.55 0.00
N ARG A 330 -25.10 -13.38 -0.57
CA ARG A 330 -24.75 -14.42 -1.54
C ARG A 330 -25.94 -14.73 -2.42
N PHE A 331 -25.74 -14.63 -3.72
CA PHE A 331 -26.75 -15.04 -4.69
C PHE A 331 -26.92 -16.56 -4.69
N GLU A 332 -28.01 -17.07 -4.08
CA GLU A 332 -28.23 -18.50 -3.89
C GLU A 332 -28.44 -19.27 -5.19
N GLN A 333 -28.99 -18.62 -6.21
CA GLN A 333 -29.30 -19.19 -7.53
C GLN A 333 -29.19 -18.19 -8.66
N PRO A 334 -29.09 -18.63 -9.92
CA PRO A 334 -29.10 -17.74 -11.07
C PRO A 334 -30.36 -16.86 -11.13
N GLY A 335 -30.15 -15.55 -11.30
CA GLY A 335 -31.20 -14.55 -11.34
C GLY A 335 -31.69 -14.06 -9.98
N ASP A 336 -30.97 -14.39 -8.91
CA ASP A 336 -31.23 -13.90 -7.57
C ASP A 336 -31.04 -12.39 -7.46
N ILE A 337 -31.87 -11.74 -6.64
CA ILE A 337 -31.86 -10.29 -6.44
C ILE A 337 -32.05 -10.00 -4.96
N ASP A 338 -31.03 -9.48 -4.32
CA ASP A 338 -31.09 -9.16 -2.91
C ASP A 338 -31.55 -7.73 -2.67
N ARG A 339 -32.42 -7.55 -1.67
CA ARG A 339 -32.97 -6.25 -1.32
C ARG A 339 -32.73 -5.94 0.15
N PHE A 340 -32.20 -4.73 0.37
CA PHE A 340 -31.97 -4.18 1.69
C PHE A 340 -32.67 -2.83 1.82
N VAL A 341 -33.27 -2.58 2.98
CA VAL A 341 -33.96 -1.32 3.27
C VAL A 341 -33.30 -0.66 4.48
N PHE A 342 -33.03 0.62 4.37
CA PHE A 342 -32.41 1.41 5.41
C PHE A 342 -32.98 2.84 5.49
N ALA A 343 -32.88 3.46 6.67
CA ALA A 343 -33.29 4.85 6.87
C ALA A 343 -32.08 5.77 6.72
N ALA A 344 -32.27 6.92 6.06
CA ALA A 344 -31.28 7.98 5.96
C ALA A 344 -31.85 9.35 6.25
N LYS A 345 -31.01 10.28 6.68
CA LYS A 345 -31.35 11.68 6.92
C LYS A 345 -31.05 12.53 5.69
N LYS A 346 -31.82 13.62 5.53
CA LYS A 346 -31.51 14.64 4.53
C LYS A 346 -30.07 15.14 4.68
N ASP A 347 -29.39 15.31 3.54
CA ASP A 347 -27.99 15.74 3.44
C ASP A 347 -26.96 14.75 4.02
N GLN A 348 -27.37 13.64 4.62
CA GLN A 348 -26.45 12.55 4.97
C GLN A 348 -25.82 12.00 3.69
N THR A 349 -24.53 11.66 3.75
CA THR A 349 -23.81 11.10 2.62
C THR A 349 -23.18 9.77 3.01
N ALA A 350 -23.35 8.75 2.21
CA ALA A 350 -22.70 7.46 2.39
C ALA A 350 -22.06 6.98 1.10
N THR A 351 -20.97 6.25 1.23
CA THR A 351 -20.31 5.53 0.14
C THR A 351 -20.58 4.04 0.30
N PHE A 352 -21.05 3.42 -0.76
CA PHE A 352 -21.29 1.98 -0.88
C PHE A 352 -20.24 1.44 -1.85
N THR A 353 -19.44 0.48 -1.42
CA THR A 353 -18.35 -0.12 -2.21
C THR A 353 -18.56 -1.62 -2.33
N GLY A 354 -18.64 -2.15 -3.54
CA GLY A 354 -18.76 -3.57 -3.81
C GLY A 354 -17.43 -4.30 -3.61
N ILE A 355 -17.45 -5.46 -2.99
CA ILE A 355 -16.30 -6.33 -2.74
C ILE A 355 -16.67 -7.76 -3.12
N THR A 356 -15.99 -8.31 -4.15
CA THR A 356 -16.22 -9.67 -4.65
C THR A 356 -14.90 -10.31 -5.10
N ARG A 357 -14.45 -10.06 -6.34
CA ARG A 357 -13.33 -10.72 -7.02
C ARG A 357 -12.00 -10.60 -6.29
N GLN A 358 -11.76 -9.52 -5.59
CA GLN A 358 -10.55 -9.30 -4.79
C GLN A 358 -10.47 -10.23 -3.56
N GLN A 359 -11.60 -10.75 -3.10
CA GLN A 359 -11.68 -11.72 -2.01
C GLN A 359 -12.05 -13.13 -2.49
N GLY A 360 -12.03 -13.38 -3.80
CA GLY A 360 -12.22 -14.71 -4.38
C GLY A 360 -13.64 -15.07 -4.78
N SER A 361 -14.61 -14.16 -4.73
CA SER A 361 -15.93 -14.39 -5.31
C SER A 361 -15.89 -14.18 -6.83
N PRO A 362 -16.55 -15.00 -7.67
CA PRO A 362 -16.64 -14.80 -9.11
C PRO A 362 -17.70 -13.79 -9.53
N THR A 363 -18.43 -13.22 -8.59
CA THR A 363 -19.56 -12.30 -8.82
C THR A 363 -19.09 -11.03 -9.52
N ASP A 364 -19.88 -10.59 -10.48
CA ASP A 364 -19.79 -9.30 -11.18
C ASP A 364 -20.93 -8.43 -10.64
N LEU A 365 -20.64 -7.61 -9.65
CA LEU A 365 -21.62 -7.00 -8.79
C LEU A 365 -22.24 -5.75 -9.41
N ASN A 366 -23.56 -5.71 -9.51
CA ASN A 366 -24.32 -4.51 -9.83
C ASN A 366 -25.23 -4.16 -8.65
N PHE A 367 -25.20 -2.91 -8.19
CA PHE A 367 -26.10 -2.46 -7.14
C PHE A 367 -26.58 -1.03 -7.33
N ARG A 368 -27.82 -0.76 -6.87
CA ARG A 368 -28.56 0.46 -7.11
C ARG A 368 -29.23 0.96 -5.85
N ILE A 369 -29.26 2.26 -5.66
CA ILE A 369 -30.01 2.93 -4.59
C ILE A 369 -31.31 3.44 -5.17
N LEU A 370 -32.44 3.08 -4.56
CA LEU A 370 -33.77 3.51 -4.93
C LEU A 370 -34.41 4.35 -3.83
N ASN A 371 -35.35 5.23 -4.21
CA ASN A 371 -36.27 5.84 -3.25
C ASN A 371 -37.39 4.85 -2.85
N LYS A 372 -38.23 5.27 -1.92
CA LYS A 372 -39.34 4.47 -1.40
C LYS A 372 -40.35 4.06 -2.51
N GLU A 373 -40.51 4.88 -3.53
CA GLU A 373 -41.39 4.65 -4.67
C GLU A 373 -40.79 3.73 -5.75
N GLY A 374 -39.56 3.26 -5.55
CA GLY A 374 -38.84 2.40 -6.49
C GLY A 374 -38.08 3.13 -7.60
N GLY A 375 -38.04 4.47 -7.55
CA GLY A 375 -37.26 5.27 -8.49
C GLY A 375 -35.77 5.16 -8.24
N GLN A 376 -34.97 4.84 -9.26
CA GLN A 376 -33.51 4.75 -9.15
C GLN A 376 -32.88 6.14 -8.92
N LEU A 377 -32.08 6.23 -7.89
CA LEU A 377 -31.38 7.46 -7.51
C LEU A 377 -29.88 7.40 -7.86
N ALA A 378 -29.26 6.23 -7.74
CA ALA A 378 -27.86 6.02 -8.04
C ALA A 378 -27.58 4.56 -8.41
N VAL A 379 -26.48 4.33 -9.13
CA VAL A 379 -25.96 3.01 -9.50
C VAL A 379 -24.46 2.99 -9.30
N ALA A 380 -23.91 1.86 -8.89
CA ALA A 380 -22.48 1.66 -8.85
C ALA A 380 -21.97 1.22 -10.22
N GLU A 381 -20.85 1.79 -10.65
CA GLU A 381 -20.16 1.46 -11.89
C GLU A 381 -18.75 0.92 -11.56
N ASP A 382 -18.32 -0.11 -12.29
CA ASP A 382 -17.01 -0.73 -12.13
C ASP A 382 -15.87 0.26 -12.39
N VAL A 383 -14.80 0.15 -11.62
CA VAL A 383 -13.58 0.93 -11.80
C VAL A 383 -12.41 -0.01 -12.05
N GLY A 384 -12.10 -0.21 -13.33
CA GLY A 384 -11.00 -1.09 -13.75
C GLY A 384 -11.27 -2.56 -13.45
N THR A 385 -10.53 -3.15 -12.52
CA THR A 385 -10.71 -4.55 -12.07
C THR A 385 -11.47 -4.67 -10.75
N ASN A 386 -11.83 -3.56 -10.13
CA ASN A 386 -12.59 -3.53 -8.88
C ASN A 386 -14.08 -3.39 -9.18
N GLU A 387 -14.89 -3.93 -8.29
CA GLU A 387 -16.33 -3.72 -8.31
C GLU A 387 -16.67 -2.24 -8.12
N GLY A 388 -17.88 -1.87 -8.50
CA GLY A 388 -18.34 -0.50 -8.46
C GLY A 388 -18.42 0.09 -7.05
N ALA A 389 -18.37 1.41 -7.00
CA ALA A 389 -18.64 2.17 -5.80
C ALA A 389 -19.54 3.36 -6.12
N VAL A 390 -20.43 3.71 -5.21
CA VAL A 390 -21.29 4.90 -5.34
C VAL A 390 -21.29 5.70 -4.05
N THR A 391 -20.98 6.99 -4.16
CA THR A 391 -21.15 7.96 -3.08
C THR A 391 -22.45 8.71 -3.33
N PHE A 392 -23.38 8.61 -2.38
CA PHE A 392 -24.71 9.17 -2.53
C PHE A 392 -25.05 10.11 -1.36
N LYS A 393 -25.55 11.31 -1.69
CA LYS A 393 -26.07 12.30 -0.73
C LYS A 393 -27.59 12.23 -0.75
N PHE A 394 -28.20 11.86 0.38
CA PHE A 394 -29.63 11.65 0.51
C PHE A 394 -30.40 12.99 0.45
N PRO A 395 -31.38 13.13 -0.46
CA PRO A 395 -32.08 14.42 -0.68
C PRO A 395 -33.12 14.74 0.40
N ALA A 396 -33.60 13.74 1.16
CA ALA A 396 -34.65 13.89 2.18
C ALA A 396 -34.49 12.85 3.28
N ASP A 397 -35.12 13.12 4.42
CA ASP A 397 -35.33 12.07 5.45
C ASP A 397 -36.26 11.01 4.88
N GLY A 398 -35.94 9.74 5.07
CA GLY A 398 -36.80 8.68 4.58
C GLY A 398 -36.16 7.31 4.53
N GLU A 399 -36.94 6.37 4.01
CA GLU A 399 -36.53 5.01 3.73
C GLU A 399 -36.05 4.87 2.29
N TYR A 400 -34.95 4.17 2.09
CA TYR A 400 -34.31 3.91 0.83
C TYR A 400 -34.05 2.41 0.68
N SER A 401 -33.95 1.93 -0.56
CA SER A 401 -33.63 0.54 -0.85
C SER A 401 -32.31 0.43 -1.58
N LEU A 402 -31.53 -0.58 -1.23
CA LEU A 402 -30.40 -1.07 -1.99
C LEU A 402 -30.82 -2.37 -2.68
N ILE A 403 -30.69 -2.43 -4.00
CA ILE A 403 -30.89 -3.63 -4.80
C ILE A 403 -29.53 -4.10 -5.27
N VAL A 404 -29.25 -5.38 -5.11
CA VAL A 404 -27.99 -6.03 -5.44
C VAL A 404 -28.27 -7.23 -6.34
N GLU A 405 -27.48 -7.39 -7.41
CA GLU A 405 -27.60 -8.50 -8.36
C GLU A 405 -26.24 -8.80 -9.01
N ASP A 406 -26.03 -10.02 -9.49
CA ASP A 406 -24.92 -10.33 -10.40
C ASP A 406 -25.26 -9.81 -11.79
N LEU A 407 -24.38 -8.99 -12.41
CA LEU A 407 -24.61 -8.38 -13.72
C LEU A 407 -24.90 -9.41 -14.82
N ASN A 408 -24.38 -10.62 -14.69
CA ASN A 408 -24.58 -11.74 -15.61
C ASN A 408 -25.66 -12.72 -15.14
N HIS A 409 -26.42 -12.36 -14.08
CA HIS A 409 -27.47 -13.19 -13.48
C HIS A 409 -27.01 -14.59 -13.10
N ARG A 410 -25.76 -14.72 -12.63
CA ARG A 410 -25.20 -15.97 -12.09
C ARG A 410 -25.57 -16.08 -10.60
N GLY A 411 -25.46 -17.30 -10.08
CA GLY A 411 -25.67 -17.60 -8.65
C GLY A 411 -25.14 -18.97 -8.34
N GLY A 412 -24.99 -19.27 -7.07
CA GLY A 412 -24.45 -20.51 -6.52
C GLY A 412 -23.66 -20.23 -5.24
N SER A 413 -23.19 -21.28 -4.61
CA SER A 413 -22.49 -21.19 -3.33
C SER A 413 -21.23 -20.30 -3.36
N GLU A 414 -20.61 -20.12 -4.52
CA GLU A 414 -19.45 -19.30 -4.75
C GLU A 414 -19.73 -17.80 -4.95
N HIS A 415 -21.00 -17.43 -5.19
CA HIS A 415 -21.40 -16.06 -5.52
C HIS A 415 -21.67 -15.19 -4.28
N ALA A 416 -20.73 -15.17 -3.34
CA ALA A 416 -20.79 -14.29 -2.19
C ALA A 416 -20.35 -12.85 -2.55
N TYR A 417 -20.89 -11.85 -1.83
CA TYR A 417 -20.49 -10.47 -1.96
C TYR A 417 -20.49 -9.76 -0.60
N ARG A 418 -19.77 -8.64 -0.53
CA ARG A 418 -19.89 -7.67 0.55
C ARG A 418 -20.07 -6.27 -0.02
N ILE A 419 -20.94 -5.48 0.58
CA ILE A 419 -21.05 -4.06 0.32
C ILE A 419 -20.58 -3.34 1.58
N GLU A 420 -19.45 -2.69 1.47
CA GLU A 420 -18.90 -1.84 2.51
C GLU A 420 -19.67 -0.50 2.51
N VAL A 421 -20.22 -0.11 3.67
CA VAL A 421 -21.02 1.11 3.82
C VAL A 421 -20.32 2.07 4.77
N THR A 422 -19.72 3.11 4.23
CA THR A 422 -18.96 4.08 5.00
C THR A 422 -19.58 5.47 4.92
N ALA A 423 -19.43 6.28 5.98
CA ALA A 423 -19.71 7.70 5.87
C ALA A 423 -18.78 8.32 4.85
N ALA A 424 -19.34 9.04 3.87
CA ALA A 424 -18.52 9.72 2.87
C ALA A 424 -17.73 10.85 3.56
N ALA A 425 -16.46 10.63 3.69
CA ALA A 425 -15.48 11.60 4.19
C ALA A 425 -14.30 11.64 3.22
N PRO A 426 -13.63 12.79 3.09
CA PRO A 426 -12.35 12.81 2.40
C PRO A 426 -11.42 11.76 2.98
N ALA A 427 -10.70 11.04 2.12
CA ALA A 427 -9.82 9.94 2.50
C ALA A 427 -8.57 9.90 1.62
N PHE A 428 -7.64 9.04 1.96
CA PHE A 428 -6.49 8.69 1.12
C PHE A 428 -6.03 7.26 1.43
N SER A 429 -5.36 6.63 0.47
CA SER A 429 -4.65 5.37 0.67
C SER A 429 -3.16 5.57 0.42
N LEU A 430 -2.32 4.66 0.93
CA LEU A 430 -0.88 4.72 0.78
C LEU A 430 -0.32 3.40 0.27
N ALA A 431 0.72 3.49 -0.58
CA ALA A 431 1.50 2.34 -0.99
C ALA A 431 3.01 2.63 -0.84
N ALA A 432 3.75 1.67 -0.28
CA ALA A 432 5.20 1.74 -0.16
C ALA A 432 5.87 0.96 -1.30
N SER A 433 7.01 1.46 -1.78
CA SER A 433 7.78 0.83 -2.85
C SER A 433 8.68 -0.33 -2.38
N LEU A 434 8.79 -0.55 -1.07
CA LEU A 434 9.60 -1.61 -0.46
C LEU A 434 8.78 -2.35 0.60
N ASP A 435 8.93 -3.66 0.67
CA ASP A 435 8.45 -4.51 1.76
C ASP A 435 9.58 -4.88 2.75
N THR A 436 10.82 -4.61 2.36
CA THR A 436 12.03 -4.88 3.14
C THR A 436 12.92 -3.65 3.18
N PHE A 437 13.25 -3.18 4.36
CA PHE A 437 14.23 -2.14 4.61
C PHE A 437 15.50 -2.78 5.17
N ASN A 438 16.40 -3.23 4.29
CA ASN A 438 17.74 -3.69 4.65
C ASN A 438 18.64 -2.47 4.84
N ILE A 439 18.66 -1.91 6.06
CA ILE A 439 19.29 -0.64 6.36
C ILE A 439 20.78 -0.89 6.66
N PRO A 440 21.71 -0.32 5.87
CA PRO A 440 23.13 -0.47 6.18
C PRO A 440 23.46 0.07 7.57
N ALA A 441 24.24 -0.68 8.35
CA ALA A 441 24.72 -0.22 9.66
C ALA A 441 25.52 1.09 9.49
N GLY A 442 25.08 2.16 10.15
CA GLY A 442 25.61 3.51 9.98
C GLY A 442 25.19 4.19 8.68
N GLY A 443 24.26 3.65 7.92
CA GLY A 443 23.79 4.17 6.64
C GLY A 443 22.29 4.40 6.57
N SER A 444 21.77 4.42 5.35
CA SER A 444 20.36 4.73 5.09
C SER A 444 19.78 3.93 3.92
N VAL A 445 18.46 3.74 3.94
CA VAL A 445 17.67 3.21 2.83
C VAL A 445 16.49 4.14 2.56
N MET A 446 16.18 4.38 1.29
CA MET A 446 15.11 5.27 0.85
C MET A 446 14.03 4.48 0.12
N ALA A 447 12.77 4.76 0.45
CA ALA A 447 11.60 4.22 -0.24
C ALA A 447 10.71 5.35 -0.75
N THR A 448 9.99 5.10 -1.83
CA THR A 448 8.90 5.97 -2.29
C THR A 448 7.60 5.54 -1.64
N VAL A 449 6.82 6.50 -1.17
CA VAL A 449 5.44 6.32 -0.68
C VAL A 449 4.52 7.07 -1.63
N THR A 450 3.55 6.36 -2.21
CA THR A 450 2.54 6.93 -3.10
C THR A 450 1.18 6.98 -2.42
N THR A 451 0.32 7.91 -2.85
CA THR A 451 -1.06 8.06 -2.34
C THR A 451 -2.07 8.12 -3.46
N ILE A 452 -3.25 7.55 -3.22
CA ILE A 452 -4.46 7.84 -3.97
C ILE A 452 -5.36 8.65 -3.05
N ARG A 453 -5.81 9.82 -3.55
CA ARG A 453 -6.62 10.79 -2.79
C ARG A 453 -8.08 10.69 -3.20
N THR A 454 -8.96 10.56 -2.23
CA THR A 454 -10.42 10.57 -2.42
C THR A 454 -10.98 11.79 -1.67
N GLY A 455 -11.10 12.93 -2.38
CA GLY A 455 -11.63 14.17 -1.80
C GLY A 455 -10.68 14.91 -0.84
N HIS A 456 -9.52 14.35 -0.47
CA HIS A 456 -8.51 15.02 0.35
C HIS A 456 -7.40 15.60 -0.53
N ALA A 457 -7.27 16.92 -0.60
CA ALA A 457 -6.23 17.61 -1.37
C ALA A 457 -5.06 18.11 -0.51
N GLY A 458 -5.20 18.09 0.82
CA GLY A 458 -4.22 18.62 1.76
C GLY A 458 -2.93 17.78 1.85
N PRO A 459 -1.93 18.26 2.62
CA PRO A 459 -0.69 17.51 2.84
C PRO A 459 -0.94 16.26 3.69
N ILE A 460 -0.05 15.25 3.54
CA ILE A 460 -0.04 14.00 4.31
C ILE A 460 1.35 13.85 4.93
N GLU A 461 1.44 13.97 6.24
CA GLU A 461 2.68 13.73 6.99
C GLU A 461 2.99 12.23 6.99
N LEU A 462 4.23 11.86 6.64
CA LEU A 462 4.68 10.48 6.65
C LEU A 462 5.53 10.20 7.90
N SER A 463 5.29 9.07 8.53
CA SER A 463 6.11 8.57 9.63
C SER A 463 6.29 7.06 9.55
N ALA A 464 7.36 6.56 10.16
CA ALA A 464 7.56 5.13 10.35
C ALA A 464 7.39 4.81 11.85
N VAL A 465 6.61 3.78 12.15
CA VAL A 465 6.30 3.36 13.53
C VAL A 465 6.82 1.96 13.78
N ASN A 466 7.00 1.62 15.06
CA ASN A 466 7.61 0.36 15.52
C ASN A 466 9.07 0.20 15.02
N LEU A 467 9.79 1.31 14.87
CA LEU A 467 11.19 1.28 14.48
C LEU A 467 12.05 0.61 15.57
N PRO A 468 13.07 -0.20 15.18
CA PRO A 468 14.02 -0.74 16.13
C PRO A 468 14.84 0.38 16.81
N ALA A 469 15.40 0.07 17.97
CA ALA A 469 16.16 1.03 18.78
C ALA A 469 17.29 1.68 17.96
N GLY A 470 17.37 3.00 18.00
CA GLY A 470 18.37 3.79 17.29
C GLY A 470 18.08 4.05 15.81
N VAL A 471 17.15 3.32 15.19
CA VAL A 471 16.72 3.61 13.81
C VAL A 471 15.78 4.81 13.82
N THR A 472 16.01 5.74 12.88
CA THR A 472 15.22 6.98 12.73
C THR A 472 14.72 7.15 11.30
N ALA A 473 13.63 7.89 11.14
CA ALA A 473 13.11 8.28 9.83
C ALA A 473 13.39 9.77 9.59
N SER A 474 13.72 10.12 8.36
CA SER A 474 13.78 11.53 7.94
C SER A 474 12.37 12.16 7.96
N PRO A 475 12.23 13.43 8.34
CA PRO A 475 10.97 14.16 8.18
C PRO A 475 10.50 14.13 6.72
N SER A 476 9.33 13.58 6.46
CA SER A 476 8.80 13.39 5.11
C SER A 476 7.32 13.74 5.03
N ILE A 477 6.90 14.34 3.91
CA ILE A 477 5.53 14.77 3.67
C ILE A 477 5.17 14.62 2.19
N ILE A 478 3.99 14.09 1.92
CA ILE A 478 3.38 14.20 0.59
C ILE A 478 2.66 15.55 0.56
N GLY A 479 3.19 16.49 -0.19
CA GLY A 479 2.66 17.85 -0.26
C GLY A 479 1.22 17.90 -0.80
N ALA A 480 0.54 19.03 -0.56
CA ALA A 480 -0.81 19.24 -1.06
C ALA A 480 -0.87 19.07 -2.60
N GLY A 481 -1.86 18.32 -3.09
CA GLY A 481 -2.02 18.01 -4.51
C GLY A 481 -0.95 17.10 -5.12
N ARG A 482 0.02 16.60 -4.34
CA ARG A 482 1.03 15.63 -4.76
C ARG A 482 0.55 14.21 -4.48
N ASN A 483 1.06 13.23 -5.24
CA ASN A 483 0.69 11.83 -5.09
C ASN A 483 1.82 10.94 -4.58
N ASP A 484 2.99 11.51 -4.31
CA ASP A 484 4.16 10.76 -3.85
C ASP A 484 5.11 11.61 -3.00
N ALA A 485 5.90 10.93 -2.19
CA ALA A 485 7.09 11.45 -1.53
C ALA A 485 8.07 10.30 -1.27
N VAL A 486 9.31 10.65 -0.97
CA VAL A 486 10.31 9.68 -0.50
C VAL A 486 10.44 9.75 1.02
N MET A 487 10.75 8.61 1.62
CA MET A 487 11.08 8.47 3.04
C MET A 487 12.42 7.76 3.17
N THR A 488 13.24 8.18 4.10
CA THR A 488 14.53 7.54 4.39
C THR A 488 14.55 7.04 5.83
N LEU A 489 14.97 5.79 6.01
CA LEU A 489 15.31 5.24 7.31
C LEU A 489 16.84 5.20 7.48
N HIS A 490 17.31 5.61 8.65
CA HIS A 490 18.73 5.65 9.03
C HIS A 490 18.96 4.70 10.20
N ALA A 491 20.02 3.91 10.13
CA ALA A 491 20.43 3.03 11.22
C ALA A 491 21.72 3.53 11.88
N PRO A 492 21.89 3.32 13.20
CA PRO A 492 23.18 3.54 13.88
C PRO A 492 24.23 2.55 13.41
N ALA A 493 25.50 2.83 13.65
CA ALA A 493 26.63 1.97 13.27
C ALA A 493 26.54 0.57 13.96
N GLU A 494 25.96 0.52 15.14
CA GLU A 494 25.78 -0.67 15.97
C GLU A 494 24.46 -1.41 15.70
N PHE A 495 23.75 -1.11 14.58
CA PHE A 495 22.49 -1.76 14.27
C PHE A 495 22.70 -3.27 14.10
N PRO A 496 22.03 -4.13 14.92
CA PRO A 496 22.35 -5.55 15.00
C PRO A 496 22.07 -6.29 13.69
N ALA A 497 23.04 -7.05 13.21
CA ALA A 497 22.86 -7.95 12.07
C ALA A 497 22.12 -9.23 12.47
N GLY A 498 21.36 -9.83 11.55
CA GLY A 498 20.67 -11.09 11.74
C GLY A 498 19.35 -10.98 12.54
N GLU A 499 18.84 -9.77 12.72
CA GLU A 499 17.55 -9.50 13.34
C GLU A 499 16.53 -8.99 12.31
N LEU A 500 15.23 -9.22 12.58
CA LEU A 500 14.12 -8.74 11.79
C LEU A 500 13.13 -8.02 12.70
N TYR A 501 12.69 -6.85 12.25
CA TYR A 501 11.74 -6.01 12.97
C TYR A 501 10.55 -5.70 12.07
N GLY A 502 9.34 -6.01 12.53
CA GLY A 502 8.10 -5.56 11.87
C GLY A 502 7.93 -4.06 12.07
N ILE A 503 7.83 -3.31 10.99
CA ILE A 503 7.61 -1.86 11.00
C ILE A 503 6.37 -1.50 10.21
N SER A 504 5.85 -0.27 10.39
CA SER A 504 4.80 0.26 9.53
C SER A 504 5.17 1.66 9.07
N ILE A 505 4.88 1.96 7.81
CA ILE A 505 4.89 3.33 7.29
C ILE A 505 3.46 3.83 7.33
N VAL A 506 3.22 4.99 7.92
CA VAL A 506 1.89 5.57 8.06
C VAL A 506 1.87 7.01 7.56
N GLY A 507 0.76 7.42 6.98
CA GLY A 507 0.47 8.81 6.66
C GLY A 507 -0.59 9.36 7.59
N THR A 508 -0.42 10.60 8.02
CA THR A 508 -1.37 11.32 8.87
C THR A 508 -1.81 12.61 8.20
N ALA A 509 -3.12 12.83 8.12
CA ALA A 509 -3.68 14.07 7.59
C ALA A 509 -4.87 14.57 8.43
N PRO A 510 -5.05 15.89 8.60
CA PRO A 510 -6.23 16.45 9.23
C PRO A 510 -7.40 16.37 8.27
N ILE A 511 -8.42 15.58 8.61
CA ILE A 511 -9.62 15.37 7.82
C ILE A 511 -10.84 15.49 8.74
N GLY A 512 -11.79 16.36 8.40
CA GLY A 512 -13.02 16.52 9.18
C GLY A 512 -12.80 16.98 10.63
N GLY A 513 -11.68 17.64 10.93
CA GLY A 513 -11.32 18.08 12.29
C GLY A 513 -10.61 17.03 13.15
N ALA A 514 -10.36 15.83 12.60
CA ALA A 514 -9.62 14.76 13.24
C ALA A 514 -8.35 14.39 12.44
N ASN A 515 -7.34 13.84 13.10
CA ASN A 515 -6.18 13.27 12.43
C ASN A 515 -6.51 11.85 11.99
N VAL A 516 -6.58 11.64 10.68
CA VAL A 516 -6.75 10.32 10.06
C VAL A 516 -5.37 9.72 9.81
N VAL A 517 -5.15 8.49 10.27
CA VAL A 517 -3.89 7.75 10.13
C VAL A 517 -4.13 6.53 9.23
N VAL A 518 -3.36 6.42 8.14
CA VAL A 518 -3.48 5.34 7.15
C VAL A 518 -2.14 4.64 7.01
N PRO A 519 -2.06 3.31 7.19
CA PRO A 519 -0.86 2.54 6.93
C PRO A 519 -0.65 2.34 5.43
N ALA A 520 0.62 2.27 5.01
CA ALA A 520 1.00 1.98 3.64
C ALA A 520 0.94 0.48 3.34
N GLU A 521 0.48 0.14 2.14
CA GLU A 521 0.41 -1.22 1.61
C GLU A 521 1.57 -1.52 0.65
N ILE A 522 1.88 -2.81 0.51
CA ILE A 522 2.94 -3.31 -0.38
C ILE A 522 2.40 -4.13 -1.56
N ASN A 523 1.11 -4.03 -1.86
CA ASN A 523 0.46 -4.79 -2.94
C ASN A 523 1.18 -4.61 -4.29
N GLY A 524 1.65 -3.39 -4.60
CA GLY A 524 2.43 -3.09 -5.79
C GLY A 524 3.77 -3.84 -5.83
N VAL A 525 4.44 -3.97 -4.68
CA VAL A 525 5.72 -4.71 -4.56
C VAL A 525 5.50 -6.21 -4.77
N LEU A 526 4.46 -6.77 -4.15
CA LEU A 526 4.11 -8.19 -4.32
C LEU A 526 3.76 -8.52 -5.77
N LYS A 527 2.96 -7.69 -6.43
CA LYS A 527 2.62 -7.84 -7.86
C LYS A 527 3.84 -7.70 -8.77
N ALA A 528 4.72 -6.75 -8.50
CA ALA A 528 5.93 -6.54 -9.32
C ALA A 528 6.89 -7.75 -9.29
N ARG A 529 6.97 -8.44 -8.16
CA ARG A 529 7.76 -9.67 -8.02
C ARG A 529 7.08 -10.90 -8.61
N ASN A 530 5.76 -10.89 -8.69
CA ASN A 530 4.92 -12.00 -9.12
C ASN A 530 3.99 -11.52 -10.24
N ASN A 531 4.54 -11.25 -11.41
CA ASN A 531 3.89 -10.56 -12.54
C ASN A 531 2.52 -11.10 -12.95
N ASN A 532 2.25 -12.40 -12.70
CA ASN A 532 0.98 -13.03 -13.05
C ASN A 532 -0.03 -13.05 -11.90
N MET A 533 0.34 -12.54 -10.74
CA MET A 533 -0.57 -12.48 -9.60
C MET A 533 -1.66 -11.42 -9.84
N ARG A 534 -2.88 -11.87 -9.98
CA ARG A 534 -4.04 -10.96 -10.18
C ARG A 534 -4.39 -10.23 -8.87
N TRP A 535 -4.47 -10.97 -7.78
CA TRP A 535 -4.77 -10.48 -6.43
C TRP A 535 -3.68 -10.91 -5.46
N THR A 536 -3.18 -9.98 -4.66
CA THR A 536 -2.18 -10.27 -3.63
C THR A 536 -2.85 -10.86 -2.39
N PRO A 537 -2.19 -11.76 -1.65
CA PRO A 537 -2.72 -12.22 -0.37
C PRO A 537 -2.90 -11.03 0.59
N SER A 538 -4.14 -10.69 0.90
CA SER A 538 -4.49 -9.48 1.67
C SER A 538 -3.87 -9.49 3.06
N ALA A 539 -3.74 -10.66 3.69
CA ALA A 539 -3.05 -10.83 4.98
C ALA A 539 -1.59 -10.37 4.99
N LEU A 540 -0.96 -10.23 3.82
CA LEU A 540 0.43 -9.82 3.67
C LEU A 540 0.58 -8.38 3.16
N SER A 541 -0.52 -7.68 2.85
CA SER A 541 -0.52 -6.36 2.23
C SER A 541 0.24 -5.28 3.00
N LYS A 542 0.38 -5.43 4.32
CA LYS A 542 1.05 -4.49 5.23
C LYS A 542 2.31 -5.06 5.88
N SER A 543 2.84 -6.19 5.37
CA SER A 543 4.00 -6.88 5.93
C SER A 543 5.32 -6.18 5.53
N ILE A 544 5.62 -5.06 6.17
CA ILE A 544 6.87 -4.32 5.99
C ILE A 544 7.82 -4.66 7.14
N VAL A 545 9.09 -4.90 6.80
CA VAL A 545 10.11 -5.25 7.79
C VAL A 545 11.38 -4.43 7.62
N ALA A 546 12.11 -4.24 8.72
CA ALA A 546 13.47 -3.68 8.75
C ALA A 546 14.47 -4.72 9.25
N SER A 547 15.69 -4.68 8.72
CA SER A 547 16.83 -5.49 9.13
C SER A 547 18.12 -4.73 8.88
N SER A 548 19.19 -5.13 9.53
CA SER A 548 20.51 -4.59 9.27
C SER A 548 21.11 -5.18 7.99
N ALA A 549 21.79 -4.33 7.22
CA ALA A 549 22.67 -4.73 6.12
C ALA A 549 24.11 -4.34 6.44
N PRO A 550 25.11 -4.91 5.73
CA PRO A 550 26.51 -4.53 5.92
C PRO A 550 26.73 -3.02 5.78
N ALA A 551 27.67 -2.48 6.57
CA ALA A 551 28.01 -1.08 6.55
C ALA A 551 28.34 -0.60 5.11
N PRO A 552 27.87 0.58 4.69
CA PRO A 552 28.09 1.08 3.36
C PRO A 552 29.53 1.62 3.20
N GLY A 553 29.97 1.82 1.94
CA GLY A 553 31.26 2.46 1.68
C GLY A 553 31.29 3.95 2.08
N PHE A 554 30.13 4.56 2.27
CA PHE A 554 29.98 5.91 2.82
C PHE A 554 28.59 6.07 3.44
N ALA A 555 28.48 6.97 4.41
CA ALA A 555 27.23 7.54 4.89
C ALA A 555 27.20 9.03 4.60
N TRP A 556 26.03 9.65 4.55
CA TRP A 556 25.91 11.07 4.30
C TRP A 556 24.71 11.70 4.98
N ARG A 557 24.74 13.02 5.13
CA ARG A 557 23.64 13.82 5.65
C ARG A 557 23.60 15.19 4.99
N ALA A 558 22.48 15.89 5.10
CA ALA A 558 22.32 17.27 4.69
C ALA A 558 22.21 18.20 5.90
N GLU A 559 22.76 19.38 5.78
CA GLU A 559 22.64 20.48 6.74
C GLU A 559 22.23 21.77 6.03
N PRO A 560 21.02 22.31 6.38
CA PRO A 560 19.97 21.71 7.21
C PRO A 560 19.27 20.56 6.50
N ASN A 561 18.52 19.71 7.25
CA ASN A 561 17.70 18.62 6.71
C ASN A 561 16.25 19.03 6.43
N VAL A 562 15.81 20.18 6.97
CA VAL A 562 14.57 20.88 6.65
C VAL A 562 14.96 22.24 6.05
N ILE A 563 14.57 22.47 4.81
CA ILE A 563 15.01 23.62 4.04
C ILE A 563 13.83 24.57 3.85
N VAL A 564 13.91 25.75 4.46
CA VAL A 564 12.92 26.81 4.31
C VAL A 564 13.42 27.83 3.29
N PHE A 565 12.66 28.05 2.23
CA PHE A 565 13.01 29.00 1.17
C PHE A 565 11.74 29.63 0.56
N GLY A 566 11.87 30.65 -0.26
CA GLY A 566 10.75 31.40 -0.84
C GLY A 566 10.74 31.38 -2.35
N LYS A 567 9.63 31.84 -2.93
CA LYS A 567 9.53 32.12 -4.37
C LYS A 567 10.62 33.12 -4.78
N ASP A 568 11.22 32.89 -5.95
CA ASP A 568 12.34 33.65 -6.51
C ASP A 568 13.55 33.74 -5.57
N LEU A 569 13.65 32.81 -4.62
CA LEU A 569 14.77 32.66 -3.70
C LEU A 569 15.43 31.30 -3.86
N SER A 570 16.65 31.22 -3.35
CA SER A 570 17.45 29.99 -3.32
C SER A 570 17.95 29.71 -1.91
N ALA A 571 17.99 28.43 -1.54
CA ALA A 571 18.61 27.97 -0.30
C ALA A 571 19.84 27.11 -0.63
N LYS A 572 20.90 27.25 0.14
CA LYS A 572 22.08 26.42 0.09
C LYS A 572 21.97 25.30 1.10
N VAL A 573 22.33 24.10 0.68
CA VAL A 573 22.31 22.89 1.50
C VAL A 573 23.67 22.23 1.42
N LYS A 574 24.30 22.03 2.55
CA LYS A 574 25.58 21.35 2.65
C LYS A 574 25.34 19.85 2.73
N LEU A 575 25.94 19.10 1.82
CA LEU A 575 26.00 17.65 1.88
C LEU A 575 27.31 17.25 2.55
N ILE A 576 27.24 16.40 3.57
CA ILE A 576 28.39 15.94 4.34
C ILE A 576 28.45 14.43 4.26
N ALA A 577 29.53 13.88 3.70
CA ALA A 577 29.78 12.46 3.60
C ALA A 577 30.80 12.00 4.66
N THR A 578 30.55 10.84 5.26
CA THR A 578 31.50 10.09 6.07
C THR A 578 31.90 8.85 5.29
N ARG A 579 33.16 8.72 4.93
CA ARG A 579 33.68 7.63 4.09
C ARG A 579 34.23 6.50 4.94
N ALA A 580 33.94 5.25 4.56
CA ALA A 580 34.62 4.09 5.10
C ALA A 580 36.07 4.01 4.58
N ALA A 581 36.98 3.36 5.32
CA ALA A 581 38.36 3.17 4.89
C ALA A 581 38.43 2.49 3.49
N GLY A 582 39.23 3.08 2.58
CA GLY A 582 39.36 2.58 1.22
C GLY A 582 38.26 3.03 0.25
N PHE A 583 37.35 3.92 0.64
CA PHE A 583 36.32 4.50 -0.22
C PHE A 583 36.57 6.01 -0.41
N GLU A 584 37.48 6.36 -1.33
CA GLU A 584 37.92 7.75 -1.56
C GLU A 584 37.35 8.37 -2.83
N GLU A 585 36.75 7.59 -3.73
CA GLU A 585 36.24 8.07 -5.00
C GLU A 585 35.06 9.05 -4.84
N ALA A 586 34.79 9.83 -5.89
CA ALA A 586 33.71 10.82 -5.85
C ALA A 586 32.34 10.17 -5.56
N VAL A 587 31.50 10.88 -4.78
CA VAL A 587 30.09 10.52 -4.61
C VAL A 587 29.28 11.29 -5.68
N ALA A 588 28.75 10.56 -6.64
CA ALA A 588 27.84 11.13 -7.63
C ALA A 588 26.47 11.38 -6.98
N VAL A 589 26.00 12.63 -7.05
CA VAL A 589 24.74 13.07 -6.44
C VAL A 589 23.67 13.24 -7.51
N ALA A 590 22.48 12.66 -7.28
CA ALA A 590 21.33 12.82 -8.18
C ALA A 590 20.05 13.08 -7.41
N VAL A 591 19.09 13.80 -8.03
CA VAL A 591 17.72 13.94 -7.50
C VAL A 591 16.91 12.67 -7.80
N THR A 592 16.17 12.18 -6.83
CA THR A 592 15.37 10.96 -6.92
C THR A 592 13.96 11.19 -6.35
N PRO A 593 12.86 10.96 -7.08
CA PRO A 593 12.86 10.76 -8.53
C PRO A 593 13.50 11.95 -9.26
N ALA A 594 13.83 11.83 -10.53
CA ALA A 594 14.45 12.88 -11.31
C ALA A 594 13.72 14.24 -11.20
N GLN A 595 14.32 15.32 -11.67
CA GLN A 595 13.77 16.71 -11.54
C GLN A 595 12.28 16.85 -11.86
N ASN A 596 11.74 16.00 -12.76
CA ASN A 596 10.30 15.99 -13.08
C ASN A 596 9.38 15.57 -11.91
N GLY A 597 9.94 14.94 -10.87
CA GLY A 597 9.21 14.61 -9.63
C GLY A 597 9.12 15.78 -8.65
N LEU A 598 9.87 16.86 -8.85
CA LEU A 598 9.76 18.07 -8.03
C LEU A 598 8.50 18.88 -8.38
N PRO A 599 7.97 19.72 -7.46
CA PRO A 599 6.91 20.65 -7.78
C PRO A 599 7.32 21.59 -8.93
N ALA A 600 6.32 22.01 -9.74
CA ALA A 600 6.56 22.97 -10.82
C ALA A 600 7.26 24.22 -10.28
N GLY A 601 8.28 24.67 -10.98
CA GLY A 601 9.06 25.84 -10.60
C GLY A 601 10.11 25.63 -9.51
N VAL A 602 10.26 24.42 -8.96
CA VAL A 602 11.32 24.06 -8.01
C VAL A 602 12.42 23.29 -8.74
N THR A 603 13.66 23.64 -8.46
CA THR A 603 14.85 22.98 -9.03
C THR A 603 15.89 22.70 -7.95
N VAL A 604 16.65 21.62 -8.12
CA VAL A 604 17.80 21.27 -7.28
C VAL A 604 19.04 21.20 -8.18
N ALA A 605 19.92 22.14 -8.01
CA ALA A 605 21.23 22.13 -8.68
C ALA A 605 22.19 21.27 -7.86
N VAL A 606 22.36 20.01 -8.29
CA VAL A 606 23.23 19.06 -7.62
C VAL A 606 24.71 19.30 -7.93
N LYS A 607 25.57 18.97 -6.97
CA LYS A 607 27.00 18.91 -7.10
C LYS A 607 27.51 17.62 -6.47
N ASN A 608 28.43 16.95 -7.15
CA ASN A 608 29.08 15.75 -6.62
C ASN A 608 29.98 16.12 -5.42
N ILE A 609 30.18 15.18 -4.49
CA ILE A 609 31.24 15.28 -3.49
C ILE A 609 32.48 14.70 -4.15
N ASP A 610 33.46 15.54 -4.44
CA ASP A 610 34.65 15.16 -5.20
C ASP A 610 35.49 14.10 -4.46
N LYS A 611 36.35 13.41 -5.21
CA LYS A 611 37.30 12.42 -4.68
C LYS A 611 38.13 13.05 -3.54
N GLY A 612 38.22 12.33 -2.41
CA GLY A 612 38.96 12.77 -1.23
C GLY A 612 38.30 13.93 -0.47
N GLN A 613 37.19 14.51 -0.98
CA GLN A 613 36.40 15.51 -0.25
C GLN A 613 35.25 14.84 0.53
N ASN A 614 34.85 15.52 1.61
CA ASN A 614 33.75 15.06 2.44
C ASN A 614 32.53 15.98 2.37
N GLU A 615 32.59 17.05 1.61
CA GLU A 615 31.53 18.05 1.57
C GLU A 615 31.26 18.53 0.15
N ALA A 616 29.99 18.86 -0.13
CA ALA A 616 29.58 19.63 -1.31
C ALA A 616 28.39 20.51 -0.95
N GLU A 617 28.22 21.62 -1.67
CA GLU A 617 27.04 22.48 -1.53
C GLU A 617 26.15 22.30 -2.74
N ILE A 618 24.87 22.03 -2.49
CA ILE A 618 23.81 22.03 -3.50
C ILE A 618 22.93 23.26 -3.32
N VAL A 619 22.26 23.70 -4.39
CA VAL A 619 21.38 24.86 -4.37
C VAL A 619 19.97 24.43 -4.75
N ILE A 620 18.99 24.76 -3.89
CA ILE A 620 17.56 24.55 -4.13
C ILE A 620 16.95 25.90 -4.43
N SER A 621 16.24 26.02 -5.55
CA SER A 621 15.66 27.27 -6.01
C SER A 621 14.18 27.10 -6.34
N ALA A 622 13.39 28.13 -6.12
CA ALA A 622 12.02 28.21 -6.59
C ALA A 622 11.83 29.48 -7.44
N ASN A 623 11.11 29.35 -8.55
CA ASN A 623 10.68 30.51 -9.31
C ASN A 623 9.30 31.00 -8.86
N ASN A 624 8.77 32.06 -9.48
CA ASN A 624 7.46 32.65 -9.11
C ASN A 624 6.26 31.75 -9.41
N GLN A 625 6.41 30.70 -10.19
CA GLN A 625 5.35 29.72 -10.52
C GLN A 625 5.22 28.64 -9.44
N ALA A 626 6.21 28.48 -8.58
CA ALA A 626 6.19 27.44 -7.56
C ALA A 626 5.04 27.68 -6.54
N ALA A 627 4.28 26.63 -6.25
CA ALA A 627 3.22 26.70 -5.24
C ALA A 627 3.81 26.68 -3.83
N LEU A 628 3.30 27.54 -2.95
CA LEU A 628 3.68 27.52 -1.53
C LEU A 628 3.21 26.19 -0.88
N GLY A 629 3.98 25.71 0.07
CA GLY A 629 3.68 24.49 0.82
C GLY A 629 4.90 23.63 1.11
N ASP A 630 4.64 22.52 1.79
CA ASP A 630 5.66 21.55 2.18
C ASP A 630 5.65 20.36 1.23
N PHE A 631 6.84 19.83 0.92
CA PHE A 631 7.02 18.61 0.16
C PHE A 631 8.37 17.97 0.46
N THR A 632 8.57 16.73 -0.01
CA THR A 632 9.84 16.02 0.19
C THR A 632 10.50 15.74 -1.15
N ALA A 633 11.77 16.09 -1.26
CA ALA A 633 12.65 15.72 -2.36
C ALA A 633 13.63 14.63 -1.92
N GLY A 634 13.95 13.69 -2.80
CA GLY A 634 14.95 12.66 -2.56
C GLY A 634 16.28 13.01 -3.25
N LEU A 635 17.38 12.68 -2.59
CA LEU A 635 18.70 12.63 -3.19
C LEU A 635 19.24 11.21 -3.11
N SER A 636 19.94 10.77 -4.15
CA SER A 636 20.76 9.57 -4.14
C SER A 636 22.22 9.92 -4.33
N GLY A 637 23.07 9.34 -3.48
CA GLY A 637 24.52 9.41 -3.60
C GLY A 637 25.07 8.05 -4.02
N THR A 638 25.88 8.00 -5.08
CA THR A 638 26.50 6.78 -5.58
C THR A 638 28.03 6.94 -5.57
N LEU A 639 28.72 6.04 -4.87
CA LEU A 639 30.18 5.95 -4.86
C LEU A 639 30.62 4.61 -5.46
N LYS A 640 31.53 4.66 -6.43
CA LYS A 640 32.13 3.47 -7.04
C LYS A 640 33.62 3.42 -6.70
N GLN A 641 34.04 2.33 -6.07
CA GLN A 641 35.44 2.07 -5.71
C GLN A 641 35.86 0.72 -6.28
N GLY A 642 36.51 0.71 -7.43
CA GLY A 642 36.76 -0.52 -8.22
C GLY A 642 35.43 -1.18 -8.58
N ASP A 643 35.30 -2.48 -8.27
CA ASP A 643 34.07 -3.25 -8.51
C ASP A 643 32.98 -3.06 -7.45
N LYS A 644 33.27 -2.29 -6.38
CA LYS A 644 32.33 -2.03 -5.30
C LYS A 644 31.52 -0.77 -5.59
N THR A 645 30.23 -0.86 -5.46
CA THR A 645 29.30 0.28 -5.58
C THR A 645 28.52 0.42 -4.27
N ALA A 646 28.55 1.62 -3.70
CA ALA A 646 27.73 2.00 -2.54
C ALA A 646 26.70 3.04 -2.99
N VAL A 647 25.43 2.81 -2.64
CA VAL A 647 24.34 3.76 -2.90
C VAL A 647 23.65 4.09 -1.59
N GLN A 648 23.46 5.39 -1.32
CA GLN A 648 22.76 5.88 -0.15
C GLN A 648 21.68 6.87 -0.55
N GLY A 649 20.48 6.73 0.01
CA GLY A 649 19.36 7.65 -0.18
C GLY A 649 19.27 8.68 0.93
N MET A 650 18.68 9.84 0.62
CA MET A 650 18.38 10.89 1.59
C MET A 650 17.10 11.62 1.20
N ALA A 651 16.15 11.73 2.12
CA ALA A 651 14.98 12.58 1.97
C ALA A 651 15.24 13.96 2.59
N LEU A 652 14.88 15.01 1.86
CA LEU A 652 14.96 16.40 2.29
C LEU A 652 13.53 16.97 2.37
N ARG A 653 13.12 17.48 3.52
CA ARG A 653 11.88 18.24 3.63
C ARG A 653 12.10 19.66 3.15
N LEU A 654 11.30 20.09 2.19
CA LEU A 654 11.36 21.39 1.55
C LEU A 654 10.11 22.17 1.93
N GLN A 655 10.28 23.33 2.55
CA GLN A 655 9.21 24.23 2.96
C GLN A 655 9.27 25.50 2.12
N LEU A 656 8.42 25.57 1.10
CA LEU A 656 8.31 26.76 0.28
C LEU A 656 7.30 27.72 0.92
N ALA A 657 7.80 28.72 1.61
CA ALA A 657 7.03 29.71 2.33
C ALA A 657 7.05 31.08 1.62
N ALA A 658 6.21 32.01 2.06
CA ALA A 658 6.29 33.39 1.61
C ALA A 658 7.67 33.97 1.95
N PRO A 659 8.25 34.83 1.09
CA PRO A 659 9.55 35.46 1.37
C PRO A 659 9.54 36.29 2.64
N MET A 660 8.40 36.92 2.92
CA MET A 660 8.18 37.69 4.14
C MET A 660 6.68 37.75 4.47
N THR A 661 6.37 37.98 5.74
CA THR A 661 5.06 38.46 6.21
C THR A 661 5.25 39.78 6.95
N ILE A 662 4.21 40.62 7.01
CA ILE A 662 4.26 41.89 7.71
C ILE A 662 2.99 42.09 8.53
N LYS A 663 3.12 42.67 9.71
CA LYS A 663 1.98 43.05 10.58
C LYS A 663 2.23 44.38 11.30
N LEU A 664 1.17 44.98 11.77
CA LEU A 664 1.23 46.18 12.64
C LEU A 664 1.03 45.76 14.11
N ASP A 665 1.77 46.41 15.00
CA ASP A 665 1.69 46.26 16.43
C ASP A 665 1.64 47.65 17.09
N PRO A 666 0.60 47.99 17.84
CA PRO A 666 -0.61 47.20 18.11
C PRO A 666 -1.55 47.09 16.88
N ALA A 667 -2.41 46.05 16.88
CA ALA A 667 -3.42 45.83 15.84
C ALA A 667 -4.59 46.83 15.87
N ALA A 668 -4.59 47.75 16.80
CA ALA A 668 -5.56 48.87 16.91
C ALA A 668 -4.88 50.06 17.54
N GLY A 669 -5.18 51.26 17.07
CA GLY A 669 -4.59 52.50 17.59
C GLY A 669 -5.58 53.64 17.65
N LYS A 670 -5.25 54.66 18.47
CA LYS A 670 -5.99 55.90 18.57
C LYS A 670 -5.04 57.05 18.32
N ILE A 671 -5.47 58.00 17.51
CA ILE A 671 -4.73 59.26 17.24
C ILE A 671 -5.64 60.44 17.45
N THR A 672 -5.17 61.46 18.21
CA THR A 672 -5.92 62.69 18.43
C THR A 672 -5.65 63.65 17.28
N LYS A 673 -6.60 64.58 17.06
CA LYS A 673 -6.43 65.67 16.09
C LYS A 673 -5.18 66.48 16.43
N GLY A 674 -4.34 66.75 15.42
CA GLY A 674 -3.05 67.44 15.60
C GLY A 674 -2.02 66.61 16.36
N GLY A 675 -2.32 65.37 16.72
CA GLY A 675 -1.43 64.53 17.49
C GLY A 675 -0.58 63.57 16.66
N GLU A 676 0.20 62.75 17.35
CA GLU A 676 1.10 61.75 16.78
C GLU A 676 0.81 60.39 17.40
N LEU A 677 0.98 59.33 16.61
CA LEU A 677 0.91 57.93 17.04
C LEU A 677 2.10 57.15 16.47
N ILE A 678 2.81 56.48 17.33
CA ILE A 678 3.87 55.56 16.90
C ILE A 678 3.27 54.17 16.80
N VAL A 679 3.38 53.56 15.63
CA VAL A 679 3.00 52.17 15.35
C VAL A 679 4.24 51.38 14.89
N LYS A 680 4.33 50.14 15.31
CA LYS A 680 5.45 49.28 14.94
C LYS A 680 5.06 48.39 13.77
N ALA A 681 5.81 48.46 12.66
CA ALA A 681 5.73 47.50 11.61
C ALA A 681 6.67 46.32 11.95
N VAL A 682 6.14 45.11 11.96
CA VAL A 682 6.86 43.88 12.32
C VAL A 682 6.85 42.95 11.12
N ILE A 683 8.03 42.47 10.75
CA ILE A 683 8.22 41.52 9.63
C ILE A 683 8.73 40.17 10.15
N GLU A 684 8.18 39.08 9.62
CA GLU A 684 8.79 37.77 9.72
C GLU A 684 9.43 37.43 8.38
N ARG A 685 10.74 37.13 8.38
CA ARG A 685 11.53 36.87 7.19
C ARG A 685 11.70 35.38 6.97
N ASN A 686 11.52 34.94 5.73
CA ASN A 686 12.08 33.65 5.31
C ASN A 686 13.62 33.69 5.49
N PRO A 687 14.26 32.64 6.00
CA PRO A 687 15.72 32.60 6.18
C PRO A 687 16.53 32.95 4.94
N ALA A 688 16.02 32.66 3.75
CA ALA A 688 16.64 32.99 2.48
C ALA A 688 16.43 34.46 2.01
N PHE A 689 15.62 35.23 2.76
CA PHE A 689 15.24 36.59 2.40
C PHE A 689 15.97 37.62 3.29
N THR A 690 17.02 38.22 2.80
CA THR A 690 17.92 39.13 3.55
C THR A 690 17.92 40.57 3.03
N ALA A 691 16.87 41.01 2.33
CA ALA A 691 16.77 42.36 1.80
C ALA A 691 16.13 43.34 2.79
N PRO A 692 16.46 44.64 2.75
CA PRO A 692 15.72 45.67 3.46
C PRO A 692 14.30 45.78 2.87
N VAL A 693 13.31 46.17 3.73
CA VAL A 693 11.91 46.26 3.36
C VAL A 693 11.41 47.67 3.57
N ASN A 694 10.93 48.32 2.52
CA ASN A 694 10.27 49.62 2.60
C ASN A 694 8.82 49.41 3.09
N VAL A 695 8.40 50.25 3.99
CA VAL A 695 7.08 50.18 4.65
C VAL A 695 6.23 51.33 4.16
N THR A 696 5.05 51.03 3.60
CA THR A 696 4.09 51.99 3.10
C THR A 696 2.70 51.72 3.68
N PHE A 697 2.07 52.71 4.28
CA PHE A 697 0.69 52.59 4.78
C PHE A 697 -0.32 52.75 3.65
N GLN A 698 -1.38 51.96 3.73
CA GLN A 698 -2.51 51.99 2.80
C GLN A 698 -3.79 52.30 3.58
N ASN A 699 -4.74 52.97 2.95
CA ASN A 699 -6.03 53.35 3.52
C ASN A 699 -5.94 54.28 4.74
N LEU A 700 -4.89 55.14 4.81
CA LEU A 700 -4.86 56.20 5.81
C LEU A 700 -6.01 57.19 5.59
N PRO A 701 -6.72 57.64 6.65
CA PRO A 701 -7.70 58.68 6.55
C PRO A 701 -7.08 59.97 6.00
N ALA A 702 -7.88 60.77 5.28
CA ALA A 702 -7.47 62.09 4.84
C ALA A 702 -7.05 62.97 6.06
N GLY A 703 -5.90 63.64 5.99
CA GLY A 703 -5.32 64.40 7.08
C GLY A 703 -4.41 63.59 8.02
N ILE A 704 -4.19 62.27 7.74
CA ILE A 704 -3.18 61.50 8.46
C ILE A 704 -2.06 61.14 7.48
N THR A 705 -0.84 61.34 7.90
CA THR A 705 0.37 60.99 7.15
C THR A 705 1.25 60.01 7.92
N ALA A 706 1.98 59.14 7.22
CA ALA A 706 2.98 58.26 7.78
C ALA A 706 4.38 58.71 7.37
N ALA A 707 5.32 58.65 8.29
CA ALA A 707 6.71 58.84 7.95
C ALA A 707 7.24 57.70 7.10
N ALA A 708 8.11 57.98 6.12
CA ALA A 708 8.83 56.95 5.34
C ALA A 708 9.66 56.09 6.29
N ALA A 709 9.54 54.77 6.16
CA ALA A 709 10.26 53.85 7.01
C ALA A 709 10.80 52.66 6.20
N THR A 710 11.91 52.13 6.62
CA THR A 710 12.53 50.91 6.05
C THR A 710 12.99 50.02 7.18
N ILE A 711 12.64 48.76 7.13
CA ILE A 711 13.15 47.71 8.04
C ILE A 711 14.47 47.22 7.48
N PRO A 712 15.63 47.44 8.13
CA PRO A 712 16.92 46.96 7.69
C PRO A 712 16.93 45.43 7.52
N ALA A 713 17.90 44.94 6.72
CA ALA A 713 18.02 43.51 6.40
C ALA A 713 18.23 42.61 7.63
N ASP A 714 18.89 43.12 8.66
CA ASP A 714 19.22 42.44 9.92
C ASP A 714 18.22 42.70 11.03
N GLN A 715 17.14 43.46 10.76
CA GLN A 715 16.10 43.77 11.75
C GLN A 715 14.77 43.21 11.32
N SER A 716 13.87 43.00 12.29
CA SER A 716 12.49 42.51 12.11
C SER A 716 11.44 43.58 12.37
N THR A 717 11.81 44.80 12.82
CA THR A 717 10.82 45.80 13.18
C THR A 717 11.31 47.21 12.83
N VAL A 718 10.37 48.13 12.60
CA VAL A 718 10.62 49.57 12.54
C VAL A 718 9.43 50.31 13.17
N ASP A 719 9.71 51.34 13.93
CA ASP A 719 8.71 52.28 14.46
C ASP A 719 8.37 53.32 13.39
N VAL A 720 7.07 53.48 13.10
CA VAL A 720 6.56 54.44 12.12
C VAL A 720 5.67 55.45 12.82
N LYS A 721 6.00 56.72 12.65
CA LYS A 721 5.21 57.81 13.17
C LYS A 721 4.07 58.19 12.23
N LEU A 722 2.85 58.11 12.69
CA LEU A 722 1.66 58.67 12.07
C LEU A 722 1.44 60.05 12.65
N THR A 723 1.11 61.03 11.81
CA THR A 723 0.83 62.43 12.23
C THR A 723 -0.55 62.82 11.70
N ALA A 724 -1.41 63.32 12.57
CA ALA A 724 -2.74 63.84 12.23
C ALA A 724 -2.71 65.36 12.15
N THR A 725 -3.36 65.92 11.14
CA THR A 725 -3.55 67.40 11.06
C THR A 725 -4.56 67.83 12.08
N ALA A 726 -4.56 69.09 12.46
CA ALA A 726 -5.51 69.67 13.47
C ALA A 726 -6.96 69.64 12.99
N ASP A 727 -7.19 69.61 11.69
CA ASP A 727 -8.52 69.62 11.02
C ASP A 727 -8.97 68.24 10.56
N VAL A 728 -8.25 67.17 10.87
CA VAL A 728 -8.65 65.82 10.50
C VAL A 728 -10.04 65.48 11.06
N ALA A 729 -10.89 64.87 10.25
CA ALA A 729 -12.22 64.44 10.68
C ALA A 729 -12.14 63.25 11.67
N ALA A 730 -12.93 63.32 12.78
CA ALA A 730 -13.06 62.15 13.65
C ALA A 730 -13.68 60.98 12.86
N ALA A 731 -13.05 59.84 12.89
CA ALA A 731 -13.46 58.64 12.13
C ALA A 731 -12.83 57.37 12.74
N THR A 732 -13.47 56.23 12.52
CA THR A 732 -12.89 54.93 12.79
C THR A 732 -12.69 54.21 11.46
N VAL A 733 -11.46 53.86 11.12
CA VAL A 733 -11.07 53.13 9.93
C VAL A 733 -10.67 51.70 10.34
N ASN A 734 -11.34 50.71 9.75
CA ASN A 734 -11.14 49.29 10.09
C ASN A 734 -10.36 48.53 9.01
N ASN A 735 -9.86 49.22 8.00
CA ASN A 735 -9.16 48.66 6.85
C ASN A 735 -7.77 49.24 6.65
N LEU A 736 -7.16 49.81 7.66
CA LEU A 736 -5.77 50.30 7.61
C LEU A 736 -4.84 49.09 7.46
N THR A 737 -3.98 49.13 6.45
CA THR A 737 -2.96 48.09 6.21
C THR A 737 -1.60 48.72 6.00
N VAL A 738 -0.56 47.90 6.15
CA VAL A 738 0.79 48.27 5.78
C VAL A 738 1.29 47.33 4.71
N LYS A 739 1.90 47.89 3.69
CA LYS A 739 2.57 47.15 2.62
C LYS A 739 4.08 47.20 2.82
N GLY A 740 4.74 46.05 2.80
CA GLY A 740 6.19 45.95 2.74
C GLY A 740 6.65 45.67 1.30
N ASP A 741 7.57 46.40 0.78
CA ASP A 741 8.14 46.27 -0.56
C ASP A 741 9.66 46.06 -0.46
N ALA A 742 10.19 45.06 -1.21
CA ALA A 742 11.63 44.78 -1.26
C ALA A 742 12.04 44.27 -2.62
N ALA A 743 13.35 44.28 -2.91
CA ALA A 743 13.92 43.68 -4.11
C ALA A 743 15.20 42.91 -3.77
N VAL A 744 15.38 41.76 -4.43
CA VAL A 744 16.61 40.95 -4.41
C VAL A 744 17.00 40.68 -5.85
N GLY A 745 18.05 41.29 -6.32
CA GLY A 745 18.42 41.31 -7.74
C GLY A 745 17.28 41.93 -8.57
N THR A 746 16.71 41.16 -9.50
CA THR A 746 15.59 41.59 -10.35
C THR A 746 14.22 41.19 -9.77
N ALA A 747 14.17 40.34 -8.75
CA ALA A 747 12.94 39.89 -8.15
C ALA A 747 12.38 40.93 -7.18
N LYS A 748 11.06 41.19 -7.28
CA LYS A 748 10.32 42.10 -6.40
C LYS A 748 9.45 41.31 -5.47
N PHE A 749 9.44 41.70 -4.20
CA PHE A 749 8.68 41.03 -3.13
C PHE A 749 7.75 42.02 -2.45
N GLU A 750 6.52 41.61 -2.23
CA GLU A 750 5.51 42.42 -1.58
C GLU A 750 4.78 41.58 -0.52
N ALA A 751 4.47 42.19 0.60
CA ALA A 751 3.59 41.64 1.62
C ALA A 751 2.66 42.73 2.17
N THR A 752 1.41 42.36 2.45
CA THR A 752 0.44 43.31 3.04
C THR A 752 -0.04 42.75 4.40
N SER A 753 -0.10 43.58 5.39
CA SER A 753 -0.55 43.18 6.72
C SER A 753 -2.05 42.83 6.73
N PRO A 754 -2.54 42.07 7.73
CA PRO A 754 -3.95 42.09 8.09
C PRO A 754 -4.44 43.51 8.32
N ALA A 755 -5.71 43.76 8.06
CA ALA A 755 -6.34 45.07 8.35
C ALA A 755 -6.39 45.31 9.84
N VAL A 756 -6.10 46.53 10.24
CA VAL A 756 -6.15 47.00 11.64
C VAL A 756 -7.09 48.20 11.79
N THR A 757 -7.52 48.46 13.02
CA THR A 757 -8.42 49.58 13.33
C THR A 757 -7.63 50.82 13.80
N LEU A 758 -7.88 51.95 13.19
CA LEU A 758 -7.40 53.26 13.65
C LEU A 758 -8.58 54.17 13.97
N ALA A 759 -8.65 54.63 15.22
CA ALA A 759 -9.63 55.62 15.64
C ALA A 759 -8.97 57.02 15.66
N VAL A 760 -9.63 58.00 15.04
CA VAL A 760 -9.28 59.41 15.07
C VAL A 760 -10.23 60.14 16.02
N GLU A 761 -9.70 60.68 17.13
CA GLU A 761 -10.50 61.31 18.23
C GLU A 761 -10.24 62.82 18.32
#